data_63e2db1250dadb064bb5ccc33ba48863
#
_entry.id   63e2db1250dadb064bb5ccc33ba48863
#
_cell.length_a   1.000
_cell.length_b   1.000
_cell.length_c   1.000
_cell.angle_alpha   90.00
_cell.angle_beta   90.00
_cell.angle_gamma   90.00
#
_symmetry.space_group_name_H-M   'P 1'
#
loop_
_entity.id
_entity.type
_entity.pdbx_description
1 polymer ?
#
loop_
_entity_poly.entity_id
_entity_poly.type
_entity_poly.pdbx_seq_one_letter_code
_entity_poly.pdbx_strand_id
1 'polypeptide(L)'
;MAKVYFVREEISIEIPVGTSVLEAEIQAGLAPDVPCGGQGTCGKCLVKVDGKPVLACQTKVEKDCQVEIPGKKNRGKILSEGFSRKVNFQPELQVKTVWLEKPETGEKKSEWERLVEDVYGISDNKRTSDVDYGCIKTDVKLAGSLYEKRSFNPEWQVAYTDEEILDLRPIVGVHEDSVHGVNSSVEKGDGIFTAAIDLGTTTIVGYLLDGRTGENLAVESRMNPQMQYGGDVIQRANYALEHGTETLSKCVQKTINKILESLIVKTQKAPKIASGRKKVNDQTVNGKTKSAEWMPGVEDIYQVSLVGNTCMHHLFLGISPASLVHAPYTPAISQSLTLRAADYGIHIHQKGQLLLLPNIAGYIGADTSGCLLALRQDLKDEITLMLDIGTNTEMILGNKYGLAACSAASGPAFEGAKIQCGMRGLPGAIDHVKYEDGKWQYTTIGGEKPVGLCGSGLIDLVAELLRAGLLEENGILHSGQERSDTFMLVPPQETVFAQCEQNMSEDAQSEKTECLQRNEKNGSGQSRFENDCGVYLTQKDIGEVQLAKAAIAAGIQLLLKKRSIEESQIQTVYLAGGFGNYMSAENAARIGLIPESFVKKVQCVGNIAGEGAKIALLNKNERHEIENAVRNMEFLELAACPEFQDCFVDELGFER
;
A
#
# COMPACT_ATOMS: atom_id res chain seq x y z
N MET A 1 22.87 28.26 -2.65
CA MET A 1 22.43 27.08 -1.91
C MET A 1 22.10 27.52 -0.51
N ALA A 2 21.04 26.97 0.08
CA ALA A 2 20.69 27.14 1.49
C ALA A 2 20.61 25.76 2.13
N LYS A 3 21.01 25.66 3.38
CA LYS A 3 21.01 24.43 4.14
C LYS A 3 19.70 24.32 4.93
N VAL A 4 18.95 23.25 4.71
CA VAL A 4 17.72 22.92 5.47
C VAL A 4 18.01 21.77 6.38
N TYR A 5 17.77 21.97 7.69
CA TYR A 5 17.93 20.93 8.71
C TYR A 5 16.57 20.52 9.27
N PHE A 6 16.18 19.29 9.01
CA PHE A 6 14.97 18.67 9.55
C PHE A 6 15.29 18.15 10.95
N VAL A 7 14.81 18.88 11.96
CA VAL A 7 15.24 18.72 13.37
C VAL A 7 14.94 17.33 13.91
N ARG A 8 13.73 16.83 13.66
CA ARG A 8 13.27 15.55 14.23
C ARG A 8 13.84 14.34 13.50
N GLU A 9 14.04 14.48 12.19
CA GLU A 9 14.58 13.44 11.31
C GLU A 9 16.10 13.37 11.36
N GLU A 10 16.76 14.43 11.90
CA GLU A 10 18.22 14.59 11.93
C GLU A 10 18.84 14.55 10.51
N ILE A 11 18.10 15.06 9.52
CA ILE A 11 18.52 15.10 8.11
C ILE A 11 18.87 16.53 7.75
N SER A 12 19.98 16.68 7.04
CA SER A 12 20.42 17.99 6.49
C SER A 12 20.61 17.87 4.98
N ILE A 13 20.04 18.80 4.23
CA ILE A 13 20.21 18.88 2.77
C ILE A 13 20.57 20.30 2.34
N GLU A 14 21.23 20.43 1.20
CA GLU A 14 21.49 21.71 0.55
C GLU A 14 20.63 21.84 -0.70
N ILE A 15 19.87 22.94 -0.78
CA ILE A 15 18.94 23.20 -1.88
C ILE A 15 19.17 24.60 -2.46
N PRO A 16 18.77 24.87 -3.71
CA PRO A 16 18.78 26.22 -4.28
C PRO A 16 17.90 27.16 -3.47
N VAL A 17 18.37 28.40 -3.25
CA VAL A 17 17.54 29.47 -2.67
C VAL A 17 16.30 29.69 -3.54
N GLY A 18 15.14 29.86 -2.93
CA GLY A 18 13.84 29.98 -3.61
C GLY A 18 13.11 28.65 -3.81
N THR A 19 13.73 27.49 -3.47
CA THR A 19 13.06 26.20 -3.42
C THR A 19 12.05 26.20 -2.27
N SER A 20 10.87 25.56 -2.43
CA SER A 20 9.91 25.46 -1.34
C SER A 20 10.38 24.48 -0.27
N VAL A 21 9.92 24.68 0.97
CA VAL A 21 10.18 23.74 2.07
C VAL A 21 9.64 22.34 1.73
N LEU A 22 8.50 22.28 1.04
CA LEU A 22 7.92 21.00 0.55
C LEU A 22 8.88 20.27 -0.39
N GLU A 23 9.48 20.97 -1.36
CA GLU A 23 10.47 20.38 -2.26
C GLU A 23 11.73 19.92 -1.49
N ALA A 24 12.11 20.67 -0.46
CA ALA A 24 13.20 20.28 0.44
C ALA A 24 12.87 18.97 1.17
N GLU A 25 11.66 18.81 1.72
CA GLU A 25 11.20 17.56 2.35
C GLU A 25 11.27 16.38 1.38
N ILE A 26 10.79 16.57 0.14
CA ILE A 26 10.81 15.53 -0.90
C ILE A 26 12.26 15.14 -1.27
N GLN A 27 13.16 16.12 -1.44
CA GLN A 27 14.57 15.86 -1.74
C GLN A 27 15.31 15.19 -0.58
N ALA A 28 14.92 15.49 0.67
CA ALA A 28 15.41 14.82 1.88
C ALA A 28 14.92 13.38 2.00
N GLY A 29 14.02 12.93 1.11
CA GLY A 29 13.41 11.60 1.16
C GLY A 29 12.31 11.48 2.20
N LEU A 30 11.83 12.60 2.72
CA LEU A 30 10.65 12.69 3.57
C LEU A 30 9.39 12.62 2.70
N ALA A 31 8.30 12.14 3.28
CA ALA A 31 7.04 11.95 2.56
C ALA A 31 5.96 12.90 3.12
N PRO A 32 5.97 14.18 2.71
CA PRO A 32 4.99 15.15 3.18
C PRO A 32 3.56 14.78 2.73
N ASP A 33 2.58 15.05 3.60
CA ASP A 33 1.17 14.88 3.26
C ASP A 33 0.64 16.11 2.51
N VAL A 34 0.50 15.99 1.19
CA VAL A 34 0.11 17.12 0.31
C VAL A 34 -0.97 16.73 -0.70
N PRO A 35 -2.17 16.40 -0.26
CA PRO A 35 -3.25 15.94 -1.14
C PRO A 35 -3.64 16.95 -2.22
N CYS A 36 -3.36 18.25 -2.05
CA CYS A 36 -3.58 19.27 -3.08
C CYS A 36 -2.43 19.40 -4.09
N GLY A 37 -1.43 18.51 -4.07
CA GLY A 37 -0.28 18.62 -4.96
C GLY A 37 0.58 19.88 -4.73
N GLY A 38 0.57 20.46 -3.53
CA GLY A 38 1.35 21.66 -3.21
C GLY A 38 0.70 22.99 -3.57
N GLN A 39 -0.58 23.01 -3.92
CA GLN A 39 -1.31 24.22 -4.31
C GLN A 39 -1.69 25.15 -3.13
N GLY A 40 -1.41 24.74 -1.88
CA GLY A 40 -1.71 25.53 -0.68
C GLY A 40 -3.16 25.47 -0.22
N THR A 41 -4.03 24.72 -0.90
CA THR A 41 -5.48 24.74 -0.66
C THR A 41 -5.92 23.77 0.46
N CYS A 42 -5.15 22.73 0.78
CA CYS A 42 -5.55 21.71 1.76
C CYS A 42 -5.04 21.97 3.18
N GLY A 43 -4.04 22.84 3.37
CA GLY A 43 -3.44 23.14 4.67
C GLY A 43 -2.65 21.98 5.33
N LYS A 44 -2.46 20.84 4.65
CA LYS A 44 -1.92 19.60 5.25
C LYS A 44 -0.39 19.61 5.45
N CYS A 45 0.34 20.41 4.68
CA CYS A 45 1.80 20.51 4.76
C CYS A 45 2.27 21.54 5.81
N LEU A 46 1.61 21.58 6.97
CA LEU A 46 1.98 22.49 8.05
C LEU A 46 3.27 22.00 8.73
N VAL A 47 4.28 22.87 8.79
CA VAL A 47 5.56 22.64 9.44
C VAL A 47 5.96 23.87 10.26
N LYS A 48 6.95 23.74 11.16
CA LYS A 48 7.57 24.91 11.80
C LYS A 48 8.92 25.16 11.15
N VAL A 49 9.10 26.37 10.58
CA VAL A 49 10.38 26.84 10.06
C VAL A 49 10.93 27.88 11.05
N ASP A 50 12.08 27.60 11.64
CA ASP A 50 12.69 28.43 12.71
C ASP A 50 11.67 28.74 13.83
N GLY A 51 10.87 27.74 14.22
CA GLY A 51 9.84 27.82 15.25
C GLY A 51 8.51 28.44 14.82
N LYS A 52 8.38 29.00 13.61
CA LYS A 52 7.13 29.58 13.09
C LYS A 52 6.33 28.56 12.28
N PRO A 53 5.03 28.38 12.56
CA PRO A 53 4.17 27.50 11.78
C PRO A 53 3.91 28.11 10.39
N VAL A 54 4.18 27.32 9.34
CA VAL A 54 4.02 27.73 7.93
C VAL A 54 3.59 26.54 7.07
N LEU A 55 2.96 26.81 5.91
CA LEU A 55 2.70 25.76 4.90
C LEU A 55 3.98 25.52 4.09
N ALA A 56 4.51 24.31 4.16
CA ALA A 56 5.73 23.91 3.47
C ALA A 56 5.67 24.17 1.95
N CYS A 57 4.51 23.95 1.33
CA CYS A 57 4.33 24.18 -0.11
C CYS A 57 4.33 25.66 -0.53
N GLN A 58 3.97 26.57 0.38
CA GLN A 58 3.91 28.01 0.10
C GLN A 58 5.14 28.76 0.60
N THR A 59 5.97 28.14 1.43
CA THR A 59 7.13 28.78 2.05
C THR A 59 8.39 28.50 1.25
N LYS A 60 9.06 29.57 0.78
CA LYS A 60 10.34 29.51 0.07
C LYS A 60 11.50 29.56 1.06
N VAL A 61 12.52 28.74 0.82
CA VAL A 61 13.76 28.74 1.59
C VAL A 61 14.67 29.84 1.04
N GLU A 62 14.88 30.90 1.81
CA GLU A 62 15.71 32.06 1.42
C GLU A 62 17.13 32.00 2.01
N LYS A 63 17.29 31.32 3.15
CA LYS A 63 18.53 31.15 3.91
C LYS A 63 18.54 29.82 4.63
N ASP A 64 19.66 29.49 5.27
CA ASP A 64 19.75 28.33 6.16
C ASP A 64 18.63 28.40 7.22
N CYS A 65 17.91 27.28 7.40
CA CYS A 65 16.79 27.20 8.31
C CYS A 65 16.64 25.81 8.94
N GLN A 66 15.93 25.78 10.07
CA GLN A 66 15.54 24.55 10.76
C GLN A 66 14.06 24.30 10.52
N VAL A 67 13.73 23.06 10.11
CA VAL A 67 12.35 22.66 9.87
C VAL A 67 11.97 21.57 10.86
N GLU A 68 10.88 21.80 11.58
CA GLU A 68 10.29 20.83 12.48
C GLU A 68 8.95 20.36 11.90
N ILE A 69 8.89 19.07 11.48
CA ILE A 69 7.66 18.46 10.97
C ILE A 69 6.86 17.95 12.17
N PRO A 70 5.57 18.31 12.34
CA PRO A 70 4.73 17.79 13.41
C PRO A 70 4.59 16.26 13.31
N GLY A 71 4.61 15.56 14.47
CA GLY A 71 4.57 14.09 14.51
C GLY A 71 5.92 13.48 14.88
N LYS A 72 5.95 12.24 15.38
CA LYS A 72 7.20 11.57 15.79
C LYS A 72 7.91 10.88 14.64
N LYS A 73 9.22 10.61 14.87
CA LYS A 73 10.17 9.82 14.08
C LYS A 73 9.68 8.40 13.68
N ASN A 74 8.66 7.88 14.35
CA ASN A 74 8.06 6.60 14.01
C ASN A 74 7.11 6.80 12.82
N ARG A 75 7.54 6.35 11.63
CA ARG A 75 6.65 6.03 10.52
C ARG A 75 5.49 5.23 11.13
N GLY A 76 4.27 5.74 11.01
CA GLY A 76 3.10 5.04 11.51
C GLY A 76 3.22 3.58 11.08
N LYS A 77 3.06 2.64 12.02
CA LYS A 77 2.96 1.23 11.68
C LYS A 77 1.73 1.11 10.80
N ILE A 78 1.94 1.17 9.48
CA ILE A 78 0.90 0.73 8.55
C ILE A 78 0.64 -0.69 8.97
N LEU A 79 -0.63 -1.01 9.22
CA LEU A 79 -1.06 -2.33 9.65
C LEU A 79 -0.54 -3.36 8.66
N SER A 80 0.54 -4.01 9.06
CA SER A 80 1.14 -5.12 8.33
C SER A 80 0.54 -6.46 8.76
N GLU A 81 -0.23 -6.46 9.86
CA GLU A 81 -0.91 -7.62 10.41
C GLU A 81 -2.40 -7.43 10.18
N GLY A 82 -2.93 -8.06 9.16
CA GLY A 82 -4.33 -8.15 8.83
C GLY A 82 -4.79 -9.61 8.79
N PHE A 83 -5.93 -9.83 8.18
CA PHE A 83 -6.44 -11.17 7.88
C PHE A 83 -5.37 -11.97 7.12
N SER A 84 -5.12 -13.18 7.57
CA SER A 84 -4.24 -14.15 6.91
C SER A 84 -4.91 -15.50 6.98
N ARG A 85 -4.99 -16.21 5.86
CA ARG A 85 -5.44 -17.60 5.82
C ARG A 85 -4.28 -18.54 5.53
N LYS A 86 -4.40 -19.77 5.98
CA LYS A 86 -3.47 -20.82 5.58
C LYS A 86 -3.63 -21.12 4.09
N VAL A 87 -2.53 -21.01 3.37
CA VAL A 87 -2.42 -21.31 1.95
C VAL A 87 -1.52 -22.52 1.78
N ASN A 88 -1.91 -23.44 0.90
CA ASN A 88 -1.04 -24.54 0.54
C ASN A 88 0.16 -23.97 -0.26
N PHE A 89 1.37 -24.19 0.21
CA PHE A 89 2.57 -23.65 -0.42
C PHE A 89 2.87 -24.41 -1.73
N GLN A 90 2.51 -23.82 -2.85
CA GLN A 90 2.70 -24.34 -4.21
C GLN A 90 3.14 -23.17 -5.13
N PRO A 91 4.31 -22.59 -4.87
CA PRO A 91 4.79 -21.42 -5.61
C PRO A 91 5.14 -21.80 -7.06
N GLU A 92 5.12 -20.81 -7.95
CA GLU A 92 5.65 -20.95 -9.30
C GLU A 92 7.18 -21.01 -9.28
N LEU A 93 7.82 -20.18 -8.45
CA LEU A 93 9.24 -20.23 -8.18
C LEU A 93 9.54 -21.43 -7.28
N GLN A 94 10.26 -22.41 -7.83
CA GLN A 94 10.67 -23.60 -7.10
C GLN A 94 12.18 -23.59 -6.86
N VAL A 95 12.61 -24.25 -5.78
CA VAL A 95 14.01 -24.35 -5.41
C VAL A 95 14.34 -25.81 -5.13
N LYS A 96 15.33 -26.35 -5.84
CA LYS A 96 15.77 -27.72 -5.66
C LYS A 96 17.28 -27.78 -5.46
N THR A 97 17.74 -28.66 -4.58
CA THR A 97 19.15 -29.04 -4.50
C THR A 97 19.39 -30.23 -5.40
N VAL A 98 20.38 -30.12 -6.29
CA VAL A 98 20.73 -31.11 -7.30
C VAL A 98 22.16 -31.51 -7.12
N TRP A 99 22.44 -32.79 -7.23
CA TRP A 99 23.81 -33.36 -7.22
C TRP A 99 24.17 -33.82 -8.63
N LEU A 100 25.15 -33.15 -9.25
CA LEU A 100 25.64 -33.51 -10.59
C LEU A 100 26.95 -34.24 -10.48
N GLU A 101 26.97 -35.54 -10.82
CA GLU A 101 28.18 -36.31 -10.92
C GLU A 101 29.06 -35.81 -12.06
N LYS A 102 30.39 -36.05 -11.92
CA LYS A 102 31.35 -35.71 -12.97
C LYS A 102 31.08 -36.61 -14.19
N PRO A 103 30.99 -36.05 -15.42
CA PRO A 103 30.76 -36.87 -16.58
C PRO A 103 31.93 -37.81 -16.84
N GLU A 104 31.58 -39.01 -17.32
CA GLU A 104 32.58 -40.00 -17.74
C GLU A 104 33.04 -39.76 -19.18
N THR A 105 34.23 -40.28 -19.52
CA THR A 105 34.76 -40.18 -20.89
C THR A 105 33.88 -40.99 -21.86
N GLY A 106 33.31 -40.34 -22.85
CA GLY A 106 32.40 -40.96 -23.82
C GLY A 106 30.91 -40.80 -23.52
N GLU A 107 30.56 -40.14 -22.42
CA GLU A 107 29.17 -39.80 -22.12
C GLU A 107 28.60 -38.87 -23.21
N LYS A 108 27.38 -39.19 -23.67
CA LYS A 108 26.71 -38.46 -24.74
C LYS A 108 25.80 -37.33 -24.22
N LYS A 109 25.27 -37.45 -22.99
CA LYS A 109 24.43 -36.42 -22.37
C LYS A 109 25.28 -35.28 -21.87
N SER A 110 24.88 -34.06 -22.20
CA SER A 110 25.49 -32.85 -21.66
C SER A 110 25.14 -32.69 -20.16
N GLU A 111 25.93 -31.90 -19.43
CA GLU A 111 25.64 -31.58 -18.03
C GLU A 111 24.35 -30.80 -17.88
N TRP A 112 24.03 -29.94 -18.86
CA TRP A 112 22.79 -29.21 -18.89
C TRP A 112 21.57 -30.15 -19.02
N GLU A 113 21.63 -31.13 -19.90
CA GLU A 113 20.57 -32.14 -20.03
C GLU A 113 20.35 -32.92 -18.74
N ARG A 114 21.44 -33.35 -18.08
CA ARG A 114 21.34 -34.05 -16.80
C ARG A 114 20.76 -33.16 -15.69
N LEU A 115 21.17 -31.89 -15.66
CA LEU A 115 20.60 -30.91 -14.73
C LEU A 115 19.08 -30.76 -14.95
N VAL A 116 18.65 -30.56 -16.21
CA VAL A 116 17.24 -30.42 -16.56
C VAL A 116 16.46 -31.69 -16.18
N GLU A 117 16.98 -32.86 -16.51
CA GLU A 117 16.35 -34.14 -16.14
C GLU A 117 16.18 -34.27 -14.62
N ASP A 118 17.19 -33.93 -13.85
CA ASP A 118 17.10 -34.02 -12.38
C ASP A 118 16.15 -32.95 -11.82
N VAL A 119 16.24 -31.70 -12.26
CA VAL A 119 15.37 -30.61 -11.80
C VAL A 119 13.90 -30.94 -12.02
N TYR A 120 13.54 -31.35 -13.24
CA TYR A 120 12.16 -31.60 -13.63
C TYR A 120 11.69 -33.05 -13.47
N GLY A 121 12.57 -33.96 -12.98
CA GLY A 121 12.24 -35.36 -12.74
C GLY A 121 11.97 -36.16 -14.03
N ILE A 122 12.62 -35.81 -15.14
CA ILE A 122 12.48 -36.47 -16.42
C ILE A 122 13.43 -37.67 -16.44
N SER A 123 12.93 -38.90 -16.58
CA SER A 123 13.76 -40.09 -16.71
C SER A 123 13.46 -40.82 -18.03
N ASP A 124 14.52 -41.43 -18.62
CA ASP A 124 14.44 -42.17 -19.90
C ASP A 124 13.35 -43.25 -19.95
N ASN A 125 12.88 -43.75 -18.78
CA ASN A 125 11.99 -44.92 -18.70
C ASN A 125 10.58 -44.62 -18.13
N LYS A 126 10.29 -43.41 -17.70
CA LYS A 126 8.92 -43.04 -17.25
C LYS A 126 8.71 -41.55 -17.50
N ARG A 127 7.89 -41.20 -18.46
CA ARG A 127 7.21 -39.88 -18.52
C ARG A 127 6.25 -39.81 -17.32
N THR A 128 6.76 -39.43 -16.16
CA THR A 128 5.97 -39.31 -14.91
C THR A 128 5.56 -37.88 -14.57
N SER A 129 5.89 -36.92 -15.42
CA SER A 129 5.44 -35.55 -15.29
C SER A 129 4.82 -35.07 -16.60
N ASP A 130 3.79 -34.24 -16.51
CA ASP A 130 3.15 -33.53 -17.63
C ASP A 130 4.10 -32.50 -18.29
N VAL A 131 5.41 -32.52 -18.00
CA VAL A 131 6.40 -31.60 -18.52
C VAL A 131 6.91 -32.12 -19.87
N ASP A 132 6.55 -31.42 -20.94
CA ASP A 132 7.12 -31.64 -22.25
C ASP A 132 8.52 -31.02 -22.32
N TYR A 133 9.56 -31.85 -22.55
CA TYR A 133 10.96 -31.44 -22.69
C TYR A 133 11.15 -30.30 -23.71
N GLY A 134 10.31 -30.24 -24.73
CA GLY A 134 10.31 -29.19 -25.75
C GLY A 134 9.86 -27.82 -25.25
N CYS A 135 9.20 -27.75 -24.09
CA CYS A 135 8.70 -26.50 -23.50
C CYS A 135 9.70 -25.82 -22.58
N ILE A 136 10.75 -26.54 -22.13
CA ILE A 136 11.76 -25.97 -21.23
C ILE A 136 12.75 -25.10 -22.00
N LYS A 137 12.79 -23.81 -21.66
CA LYS A 137 13.69 -22.83 -22.29
C LYS A 137 15.14 -23.10 -21.89
N THR A 138 15.99 -23.38 -22.88
CA THR A 138 17.43 -23.57 -22.65
C THR A 138 18.16 -22.22 -22.53
N ASP A 139 18.87 -22.00 -21.43
CA ASP A 139 19.75 -20.85 -21.25
C ASP A 139 21.21 -21.22 -21.49
N VAL A 140 21.74 -20.80 -22.63
CA VAL A 140 23.13 -21.08 -23.04
C VAL A 140 24.16 -20.47 -22.08
N LYS A 141 23.85 -19.30 -21.48
CA LYS A 141 24.77 -18.66 -20.52
C LYS A 141 24.85 -19.43 -19.20
N LEU A 142 23.70 -19.88 -18.70
CA LEU A 142 23.67 -20.72 -17.49
C LEU A 142 24.35 -22.06 -17.74
N ALA A 143 24.10 -22.69 -18.88
CA ALA A 143 24.78 -23.93 -19.27
C ALA A 143 26.30 -23.75 -19.33
N GLY A 144 26.78 -22.62 -19.89
CA GLY A 144 28.22 -22.28 -19.89
C GLY A 144 28.77 -22.08 -18.48
N SER A 145 28.03 -21.38 -17.62
CA SER A 145 28.47 -21.14 -16.23
C SER A 145 28.53 -22.43 -15.38
N LEU A 146 27.69 -23.41 -15.69
CA LEU A 146 27.71 -24.71 -15.04
C LEU A 146 29.05 -25.39 -15.23
N TYR A 147 29.58 -25.40 -16.44
CA TYR A 147 30.90 -25.95 -16.75
C TYR A 147 32.05 -25.20 -16.03
N GLU A 148 32.04 -23.87 -16.06
CA GLU A 148 33.10 -23.05 -15.45
C GLU A 148 33.20 -23.25 -13.93
N LYS A 149 32.07 -23.39 -13.25
CA LYS A 149 31.97 -23.53 -11.79
C LYS A 149 32.09 -24.98 -11.31
N ARG A 150 32.10 -25.95 -12.20
CA ARG A 150 32.03 -27.38 -11.93
C ARG A 150 33.22 -27.95 -11.18
N SER A 151 34.45 -27.41 -11.41
CA SER A 151 35.69 -27.99 -10.84
C SER A 151 35.73 -27.95 -9.30
N PHE A 152 34.75 -27.28 -8.66
CA PHE A 152 34.77 -27.04 -7.22
C PHE A 152 33.56 -27.59 -6.46
N ASN A 153 32.43 -27.94 -7.14
CA ASN A 153 31.23 -28.40 -6.43
C ASN A 153 30.30 -29.26 -7.27
N PRO A 154 29.95 -30.46 -6.78
CA PRO A 154 28.92 -31.29 -7.38
C PRO A 154 27.50 -30.92 -6.94
N GLU A 155 27.33 -30.17 -5.85
CA GLU A 155 26.01 -29.83 -5.28
C GLU A 155 25.58 -28.42 -5.67
N TRP A 156 24.37 -28.31 -6.22
CA TRP A 156 23.83 -27.06 -6.76
C TRP A 156 22.45 -26.73 -6.17
N GLN A 157 22.25 -25.49 -5.81
CA GLN A 157 20.91 -24.96 -5.58
C GLN A 157 20.40 -24.36 -6.90
N VAL A 158 19.25 -24.85 -7.34
CA VAL A 158 18.63 -24.45 -8.60
C VAL A 158 17.32 -23.73 -8.31
N ALA A 159 17.20 -22.48 -8.77
CA ALA A 159 15.94 -21.75 -8.80
C ALA A 159 15.32 -21.90 -10.18
N TYR A 160 14.06 -22.35 -10.26
CA TYR A 160 13.40 -22.66 -11.54
C TYR A 160 11.89 -22.46 -11.47
N THR A 161 11.29 -22.36 -12.64
CA THR A 161 9.83 -22.39 -12.86
C THR A 161 9.48 -23.62 -13.68
N ASP A 162 8.21 -23.81 -14.00
CA ASP A 162 7.79 -24.93 -14.86
C ASP A 162 8.37 -24.82 -16.29
N GLU A 163 8.84 -23.63 -16.73
CA GLU A 163 9.29 -23.36 -18.09
C GLU A 163 10.80 -23.14 -18.23
N GLU A 164 11.47 -22.66 -17.18
CA GLU A 164 12.90 -22.30 -17.30
C GLU A 164 13.65 -22.41 -15.96
N ILE A 165 14.96 -22.67 -16.06
CA ILE A 165 15.90 -22.51 -14.95
C ILE A 165 16.32 -21.04 -14.88
N LEU A 166 16.07 -20.42 -13.74
CA LEU A 166 16.34 -19.00 -13.51
C LEU A 166 17.77 -18.76 -13.03
N ASP A 167 18.27 -19.61 -12.10
CA ASP A 167 19.58 -19.44 -11.50
C ASP A 167 20.19 -20.76 -11.03
N LEU A 168 21.54 -20.81 -10.99
CA LEU A 168 22.36 -21.91 -10.54
C LEU A 168 23.40 -21.41 -9.54
N ARG A 169 23.32 -21.85 -8.29
CA ARG A 169 24.26 -21.51 -7.22
C ARG A 169 24.99 -22.74 -6.71
N PRO A 170 26.32 -22.77 -6.79
CA PRO A 170 27.09 -23.89 -6.23
C PRO A 170 26.98 -23.88 -4.69
N ILE A 171 26.70 -25.02 -4.08
CA ILE A 171 26.71 -25.18 -2.64
C ILE A 171 28.11 -25.60 -2.25
N VAL A 172 28.90 -24.69 -1.68
CA VAL A 172 30.27 -24.96 -1.25
C VAL A 172 30.24 -25.73 0.08
N GLY A 173 30.42 -27.04 0.01
CA GLY A 173 30.64 -27.88 1.19
C GLY A 173 32.07 -27.70 1.71
N VAL A 174 32.26 -27.74 3.03
CA VAL A 174 33.60 -27.93 3.63
C VAL A 174 33.98 -29.39 3.41
N HIS A 175 34.71 -29.68 2.35
CA HIS A 175 35.40 -30.97 2.23
C HIS A 175 36.67 -30.95 3.07
N GLU A 176 36.81 -31.89 4.02
CA GLU A 176 37.98 -32.03 4.90
C GLU A 176 39.30 -32.34 4.17
N ASP A 177 39.27 -32.60 2.86
CA ASP A 177 40.39 -33.05 2.06
C ASP A 177 41.03 -32.01 1.12
N SER A 178 40.73 -30.71 1.23
CA SER A 178 41.36 -29.71 0.36
C SER A 178 42.73 -29.26 0.90
N VAL A 179 43.79 -29.83 0.33
CA VAL A 179 45.22 -29.55 0.60
C VAL A 179 45.69 -28.13 0.19
N HIS A 180 44.80 -27.29 -0.34
CA HIS A 180 45.11 -25.89 -0.68
C HIS A 180 44.08 -24.95 -0.10
N GLY A 181 44.41 -24.39 1.05
CA GLY A 181 43.72 -23.45 1.92
C GLY A 181 42.99 -22.28 1.27
N VAL A 182 41.91 -22.54 0.61
CA VAL A 182 40.91 -21.52 0.28
C VAL A 182 39.60 -21.92 0.98
N ASN A 183 39.49 -21.52 2.24
CA ASN A 183 38.24 -21.63 2.99
C ASN A 183 37.26 -20.59 2.46
N SER A 184 36.43 -20.91 1.48
CA SER A 184 35.23 -20.20 1.16
C SER A 184 34.03 -21.00 1.68
N SER A 185 33.72 -20.85 2.95
CA SER A 185 32.44 -21.34 3.51
C SER A 185 31.31 -20.44 3.05
N VAL A 186 30.75 -20.69 1.87
CA VAL A 186 29.41 -20.22 1.53
C VAL A 186 28.47 -21.20 2.21
N GLU A 187 27.87 -20.79 3.32
CA GLU A 187 26.83 -21.56 4.00
C GLU A 187 25.63 -21.78 3.08
N LYS A 188 25.05 -22.99 3.14
CA LYS A 188 23.89 -23.46 2.38
C LYS A 188 22.91 -22.35 2.06
N GLY A 189 22.83 -21.97 0.80
CA GLY A 189 21.64 -21.58 0.06
C GLY A 189 20.62 -20.60 0.66
N ASP A 190 21.07 -19.56 1.38
CA ASP A 190 20.20 -18.56 1.97
C ASP A 190 20.13 -17.34 1.04
N GLY A 191 19.11 -17.19 0.23
CA GLY A 191 19.00 -15.99 -0.60
C GLY A 191 18.11 -16.14 -1.80
N ILE A 192 17.00 -16.82 -1.64
CA ILE A 192 15.96 -16.85 -2.65
C ILE A 192 14.73 -16.18 -2.05
N PHE A 193 14.43 -15.00 -2.57
CA PHE A 193 13.31 -14.20 -2.08
C PHE A 193 12.28 -13.94 -3.17
N THR A 194 11.07 -13.69 -2.74
CA THR A 194 10.00 -13.11 -3.54
C THR A 194 9.47 -11.87 -2.83
N ALA A 195 8.86 -10.95 -3.56
CA ALA A 195 8.27 -9.76 -2.96
C ALA A 195 6.84 -9.54 -3.46
N ALA A 196 5.97 -9.06 -2.59
CA ALA A 196 4.62 -8.65 -2.95
C ALA A 196 4.49 -7.13 -2.81
N ILE A 197 3.90 -6.48 -3.80
CA ILE A 197 3.71 -5.03 -3.84
C ILE A 197 2.22 -4.72 -3.98
N ASP A 198 1.72 -3.95 -3.04
CA ASP A 198 0.42 -3.29 -3.12
C ASP A 198 0.64 -1.84 -3.56
N LEU A 199 0.30 -1.54 -4.81
CA LEU A 199 0.46 -0.22 -5.44
C LEU A 199 -0.81 0.61 -5.24
N GLY A 200 -1.03 1.08 -4.02
CA GLY A 200 -2.16 1.94 -3.70
C GLY A 200 -2.02 3.34 -4.32
N THR A 201 -3.14 4.02 -4.49
CA THR A 201 -3.19 5.40 -5.00
C THR A 201 -2.38 6.36 -4.12
N THR A 202 -2.43 6.15 -2.81
CA THR A 202 -1.82 7.02 -1.80
C THR A 202 -0.53 6.44 -1.24
N THR A 203 -0.48 5.13 -1.00
CA THR A 203 0.62 4.44 -0.31
C THR A 203 0.98 3.18 -1.08
N ILE A 204 2.28 2.92 -1.21
CA ILE A 204 2.81 1.67 -1.76
C ILE A 204 3.33 0.84 -0.60
N VAL A 205 2.86 -0.41 -0.47
CA VAL A 205 3.30 -1.35 0.56
C VAL A 205 4.02 -2.51 -0.10
N GLY A 206 5.19 -2.87 0.43
CA GLY A 206 5.97 -4.02 -0.02
C GLY A 206 6.21 -5.02 1.11
N TYR A 207 6.16 -6.29 0.76
CA TYR A 207 6.42 -7.43 1.62
C TYR A 207 7.54 -8.26 1.02
N LEU A 208 8.49 -8.73 1.83
CA LEU A 208 9.53 -9.67 1.40
C LEU A 208 9.25 -11.05 1.99
N LEU A 209 9.25 -12.07 1.15
CA LEU A 209 8.98 -13.45 1.54
C LEU A 209 10.22 -14.32 1.27
N ASP A 210 10.44 -15.28 2.14
CA ASP A 210 11.39 -16.39 1.84
C ASP A 210 10.80 -17.25 0.71
N GLY A 211 11.50 -17.35 -0.41
CA GLY A 211 11.02 -18.08 -1.60
C GLY A 211 10.91 -19.58 -1.43
N ARG A 212 11.42 -20.16 -0.32
CA ARG A 212 11.38 -21.59 -0.02
C ARG A 212 10.29 -21.97 0.96
N THR A 213 9.92 -21.04 1.84
CA THR A 213 8.97 -21.31 2.94
C THR A 213 7.70 -20.46 2.82
N GLY A 214 7.76 -19.35 2.10
CA GLY A 214 6.69 -18.37 2.03
C GLY A 214 6.58 -17.48 3.27
N GLU A 215 7.51 -17.56 4.22
CA GLU A 215 7.51 -16.75 5.44
C GLU A 215 7.67 -15.27 5.11
N ASN A 216 6.88 -14.41 5.74
CA ASN A 216 7.01 -12.95 5.61
C ASN A 216 8.18 -12.46 6.47
N LEU A 217 9.25 -11.99 5.83
CA LEU A 217 10.50 -11.59 6.47
C LEU A 217 10.54 -10.11 6.83
N ALA A 218 9.93 -9.26 6.01
CA ALA A 218 9.96 -7.82 6.20
C ALA A 218 8.79 -7.13 5.50
N VAL A 219 8.41 -5.96 6.04
CA VAL A 219 7.42 -5.07 5.43
C VAL A 219 7.99 -3.66 5.37
N GLU A 220 7.76 -2.98 4.27
CA GLU A 220 8.12 -1.57 4.06
C GLU A 220 6.97 -0.86 3.35
N SER A 221 6.75 0.41 3.69
CA SER A 221 5.76 1.24 3.03
C SER A 221 6.31 2.61 2.71
N ARG A 222 5.86 3.17 1.60
CA ARG A 222 6.20 4.52 1.16
C ARG A 222 4.99 5.20 0.55
N MET A 223 5.00 6.53 0.62
CA MET A 223 4.03 7.33 -0.12
C MET A 223 4.18 7.11 -1.62
N ASN A 224 3.05 7.05 -2.33
CA ASN A 224 3.06 7.01 -3.78
C ASN A 224 3.50 8.38 -4.34
N PRO A 225 4.67 8.48 -5.00
CA PRO A 225 5.20 9.75 -5.48
C PRO A 225 4.35 10.39 -6.58
N GLN A 226 3.44 9.62 -7.20
CA GLN A 226 2.52 10.15 -8.21
C GLN A 226 1.52 11.16 -7.62
N MET A 227 1.38 11.25 -6.29
CA MET A 227 0.54 12.26 -5.62
C MET A 227 0.91 13.70 -5.99
N GLN A 228 2.17 13.97 -6.32
CA GLN A 228 2.61 15.30 -6.79
C GLN A 228 2.04 15.70 -8.16
N TYR A 229 1.54 14.72 -8.93
CA TYR A 229 0.94 14.91 -10.26
C TYR A 229 -0.59 14.80 -10.25
N GLY A 230 -1.18 14.46 -9.11
CA GLY A 230 -2.61 14.35 -8.89
C GLY A 230 -2.93 13.61 -7.60
N GLY A 231 -3.85 14.17 -6.80
CA GLY A 231 -4.27 13.60 -5.52
C GLY A 231 -5.07 12.30 -5.67
N ASP A 232 -5.76 12.13 -6.80
CA ASP A 232 -6.59 10.98 -7.11
C ASP A 232 -6.25 10.36 -8.48
N VAL A 233 -6.92 9.26 -8.79
CA VAL A 233 -6.71 8.48 -10.04
C VAL A 233 -7.03 9.29 -11.29
N ILE A 234 -8.09 10.09 -11.27
CA ILE A 234 -8.57 10.88 -12.43
C ILE A 234 -7.60 12.01 -12.73
N GLN A 235 -7.14 12.73 -11.70
CA GLN A 235 -6.15 13.79 -11.87
C GLN A 235 -4.84 13.26 -12.46
N ARG A 236 -4.36 12.08 -12.02
CA ARG A 236 -3.16 11.43 -12.58
C ARG A 236 -3.38 10.95 -14.01
N ALA A 237 -4.56 10.42 -14.30
CA ALA A 237 -4.90 10.04 -15.66
C ALA A 237 -4.90 11.27 -16.58
N ASN A 238 -5.51 12.38 -16.18
CA ASN A 238 -5.49 13.62 -16.94
C ASN A 238 -4.05 14.17 -17.13
N TYR A 239 -3.23 14.16 -16.08
CA TYR A 239 -1.82 14.52 -16.20
C TYR A 239 -1.10 13.65 -17.24
N ALA A 240 -1.35 12.33 -17.22
CA ALA A 240 -0.75 11.41 -18.19
C ALA A 240 -1.23 11.64 -19.63
N LEU A 241 -2.48 12.07 -19.83
CA LEU A 241 -2.99 12.43 -21.15
C LEU A 241 -2.33 13.70 -21.71
N GLU A 242 -2.03 14.66 -20.86
CA GLU A 242 -1.42 15.94 -21.27
C GLU A 242 0.11 15.84 -21.43
N HIS A 243 0.79 15.05 -20.58
CA HIS A 243 2.25 15.04 -20.46
C HIS A 243 2.91 13.69 -20.78
N GLY A 244 2.10 12.66 -21.09
CA GLY A 244 2.57 11.29 -21.26
C GLY A 244 2.73 10.53 -19.93
N THR A 245 2.92 9.21 -20.02
CA THR A 245 2.95 8.29 -18.87
C THR A 245 4.34 8.14 -18.26
N GLU A 246 5.41 8.51 -18.97
CA GLU A 246 6.79 8.16 -18.61
C GLU A 246 7.21 8.68 -17.22
N THR A 247 6.86 9.93 -16.90
CA THR A 247 7.19 10.54 -15.60
C THR A 247 6.51 9.80 -14.45
N LEU A 248 5.22 9.47 -14.60
CA LEU A 248 4.43 8.74 -13.60
C LEU A 248 4.93 7.30 -13.44
N SER A 249 5.26 6.63 -14.54
CA SER A 249 5.83 5.28 -14.54
C SER A 249 7.18 5.24 -13.82
N LYS A 250 8.13 6.08 -14.22
CA LYS A 250 9.48 6.11 -13.65
C LYS A 250 9.51 6.46 -12.16
N CYS A 251 8.67 7.39 -11.70
CA CYS A 251 8.67 7.76 -10.29
C CYS A 251 8.17 6.61 -9.39
N VAL A 252 7.17 5.85 -9.83
CA VAL A 252 6.65 4.67 -9.12
C VAL A 252 7.69 3.53 -9.15
N GLN A 253 8.25 3.21 -10.31
CA GLN A 253 9.29 2.18 -10.46
C GLN A 253 10.48 2.45 -9.54
N LYS A 254 10.97 3.71 -9.50
CA LYS A 254 12.03 4.14 -8.57
C LYS A 254 11.64 3.94 -7.10
N THR A 255 10.39 4.18 -6.75
CA THR A 255 9.92 4.01 -5.36
C THR A 255 9.80 2.54 -5.00
N ILE A 256 9.31 1.69 -5.90
CA ILE A 256 9.30 0.24 -5.71
C ILE A 256 10.72 -0.29 -5.50
N ASN A 257 11.71 0.12 -6.32
CA ASN A 257 13.10 -0.28 -6.13
C ASN A 257 13.63 0.12 -4.73
N LYS A 258 13.33 1.33 -4.26
CA LYS A 258 13.70 1.76 -2.90
C LYS A 258 13.00 0.94 -1.81
N ILE A 259 11.77 0.47 -2.04
CA ILE A 259 11.08 -0.43 -1.12
C ILE A 259 11.81 -1.78 -1.08
N LEU A 260 12.14 -2.36 -2.23
CA LEU A 260 12.86 -3.64 -2.32
C LEU A 260 14.23 -3.57 -1.65
N GLU A 261 15.01 -2.52 -1.88
CA GLU A 261 16.28 -2.25 -1.18
C GLU A 261 16.10 -2.18 0.35
N SER A 262 15.07 -1.43 0.81
CA SER A 262 14.79 -1.31 2.24
C SER A 262 14.36 -2.62 2.88
N LEU A 263 13.60 -3.45 2.17
CA LEU A 263 13.17 -4.77 2.63
C LEU A 263 14.38 -5.70 2.84
N ILE A 264 15.31 -5.72 1.89
CA ILE A 264 16.56 -6.49 2.01
C ILE A 264 17.40 -6.00 3.20
N VAL A 265 17.56 -4.69 3.37
CA VAL A 265 18.31 -4.13 4.51
C VAL A 265 17.68 -4.50 5.86
N LYS A 266 16.34 -4.58 5.93
CA LYS A 266 15.65 -5.02 7.17
C LYS A 266 15.94 -6.47 7.52
N THR A 267 16.04 -7.37 6.54
CA THR A 267 16.39 -8.78 6.80
C THR A 267 17.83 -8.94 7.28
N GLN A 268 18.76 -8.11 6.81
CA GLN A 268 20.15 -8.11 7.27
C GLN A 268 20.27 -7.71 8.76
N LYS A 269 19.38 -6.84 9.26
CA LYS A 269 19.37 -6.31 10.62
C LYS A 269 18.55 -7.13 11.61
N ALA A 270 17.67 -8.01 11.14
CA ALA A 270 16.87 -8.86 12.02
C ALA A 270 17.79 -9.81 12.81
N PRO A 271 17.62 -9.96 14.13
CA PRO A 271 18.39 -10.95 14.88
C PRO A 271 18.09 -12.33 14.28
N LYS A 272 19.13 -13.13 14.04
CA LYS A 272 19.10 -14.49 13.44
C LYS A 272 18.33 -15.49 14.34
N ILE A 273 17.03 -15.28 14.57
CA ILE A 273 16.23 -16.08 15.52
C ILE A 273 15.53 -17.28 14.83
N ALA A 274 15.38 -17.29 13.51
CA ALA A 274 14.53 -18.26 12.82
C ALA A 274 15.24 -19.37 12.02
N SER A 275 16.52 -19.31 11.75
CA SER A 275 17.26 -20.44 11.20
C SER A 275 18.01 -21.12 12.33
N GLY A 276 17.80 -22.43 12.54
CA GLY A 276 18.44 -23.24 13.59
C GLY A 276 19.98 -23.27 13.55
N ARG A 277 20.60 -22.11 13.44
CA ARG A 277 22.06 -21.92 13.41
C ARG A 277 22.63 -22.08 14.80
N LYS A 278 23.23 -23.24 15.05
CA LYS A 278 24.18 -23.40 16.16
C LYS A 278 25.30 -22.39 15.97
N LYS A 279 25.53 -21.52 16.96
CA LYS A 279 26.77 -20.74 17.08
C LYS A 279 27.96 -21.69 16.99
N VAL A 280 28.70 -21.62 15.91
CA VAL A 280 30.07 -22.17 15.91
C VAL A 280 30.89 -21.21 16.77
N ASN A 281 31.46 -21.73 17.86
CA ASN A 281 32.33 -20.99 18.76
C ASN A 281 33.47 -20.32 17.99
N ASP A 282 33.58 -19.00 18.14
CA ASP A 282 34.73 -18.20 17.73
C ASP A 282 36.00 -18.78 18.42
N GLN A 283 36.74 -19.63 17.74
CA GLN A 283 38.12 -19.86 18.08
C GLN A 283 38.98 -19.13 17.05
N THR A 284 39.48 -17.98 17.44
CA THR A 284 40.57 -17.27 16.77
C THR A 284 41.81 -18.14 16.71
N VAL A 285 42.11 -18.70 15.54
CA VAL A 285 43.42 -19.25 15.21
C VAL A 285 44.01 -18.42 14.08
N ASN A 286 45.07 -17.68 14.42
CA ASN A 286 46.03 -17.01 13.53
C ASN A 286 45.47 -16.09 12.43
N GLY A 287 45.18 -14.83 12.76
CA GLY A 287 45.53 -13.65 11.96
C GLY A 287 45.27 -13.62 10.45
N LYS A 288 44.32 -14.36 9.87
CA LYS A 288 43.98 -14.28 8.43
C LYS A 288 42.47 -14.18 8.20
N THR A 289 42.13 -13.08 7.55
CA THR A 289 40.92 -12.73 6.77
C THR A 289 39.64 -13.51 7.06
N LYS A 290 38.68 -12.80 7.65
CA LYS A 290 37.25 -13.15 7.66
C LYS A 290 36.85 -13.51 6.23
N SER A 291 36.29 -14.70 6.01
CA SER A 291 35.48 -15.01 4.85
C SER A 291 34.39 -13.93 4.72
N ALA A 292 34.24 -13.37 3.54
CA ALA A 292 33.17 -12.41 3.29
C ALA A 292 31.82 -13.10 3.58
N GLU A 293 31.20 -12.69 4.66
CA GLU A 293 29.85 -13.18 5.03
C GLU A 293 28.90 -12.79 3.87
N TRP A 294 28.26 -13.77 3.24
CA TRP A 294 27.28 -13.47 2.20
C TRP A 294 26.17 -12.58 2.76
N MET A 295 25.88 -11.48 2.08
CA MET A 295 24.80 -10.57 2.43
C MET A 295 23.76 -10.56 1.31
N PRO A 296 22.44 -10.71 1.65
CA PRO A 296 21.39 -10.67 0.65
C PRO A 296 21.35 -9.32 -0.06
N GLY A 297 21.12 -9.37 -1.38
CA GLY A 297 20.92 -8.23 -2.25
C GLY A 297 19.54 -8.24 -2.92
N VAL A 298 19.21 -7.20 -3.67
CA VAL A 298 17.98 -7.16 -4.47
C VAL A 298 18.01 -8.17 -5.62
N GLU A 299 19.21 -8.56 -6.07
CA GLU A 299 19.46 -9.61 -7.07
C GLU A 299 19.06 -11.01 -6.58
N ASP A 300 18.77 -11.18 -5.30
CA ASP A 300 18.26 -12.42 -4.72
C ASP A 300 16.73 -12.48 -4.70
N ILE A 301 16.04 -11.45 -5.22
CA ILE A 301 14.60 -11.44 -5.43
C ILE A 301 14.30 -11.93 -6.84
N TYR A 302 13.57 -13.04 -6.97
CA TYR A 302 13.29 -13.69 -8.26
C TYR A 302 11.91 -13.38 -8.84
N GLN A 303 10.95 -13.11 -7.97
CA GLN A 303 9.58 -12.75 -8.41
C GLN A 303 9.03 -11.62 -7.56
N VAL A 304 8.28 -10.73 -8.22
CA VAL A 304 7.50 -9.68 -7.57
C VAL A 304 6.07 -9.79 -8.06
N SER A 305 5.13 -10.03 -7.15
CA SER A 305 3.71 -9.87 -7.45
C SER A 305 3.31 -8.41 -7.23
N LEU A 306 2.46 -7.89 -8.12
CA LEU A 306 1.99 -6.51 -8.03
C LEU A 306 0.47 -6.46 -8.19
N VAL A 307 -0.19 -5.83 -7.23
CA VAL A 307 -1.60 -5.49 -7.26
C VAL A 307 -1.76 -3.97 -7.18
N GLY A 308 -2.89 -3.45 -7.57
CA GLY A 308 -3.22 -2.03 -7.51
C GLY A 308 -4.44 -1.71 -8.37
N ASN A 309 -4.99 -0.51 -8.18
CA ASN A 309 -6.08 0.00 -8.99
C ASN A 309 -5.73 -0.04 -10.49
N THR A 310 -6.73 -0.24 -11.36
CA THR A 310 -6.53 -0.37 -12.81
C THR A 310 -5.70 0.78 -13.41
N CYS A 311 -5.96 2.02 -13.01
CA CYS A 311 -5.19 3.17 -13.49
C CYS A 311 -3.73 3.12 -12.99
N MET A 312 -3.49 2.76 -11.73
CA MET A 312 -2.13 2.59 -11.20
C MET A 312 -1.38 1.50 -11.95
N HIS A 313 -2.05 0.42 -12.30
CA HIS A 313 -1.52 -0.65 -13.13
C HIS A 313 -1.07 -0.15 -14.52
N HIS A 314 -1.95 0.62 -15.20
CA HIS A 314 -1.63 1.22 -16.51
C HIS A 314 -0.45 2.19 -16.41
N LEU A 315 -0.46 3.09 -15.44
CA LEU A 315 0.61 4.07 -15.25
C LEU A 315 1.95 3.41 -14.89
N PHE A 316 1.94 2.34 -14.09
CA PHE A 316 3.16 1.57 -13.81
C PHE A 316 3.74 0.94 -15.08
N LEU A 317 2.90 0.36 -15.92
CA LEU A 317 3.29 -0.28 -17.19
C LEU A 317 3.62 0.74 -18.29
N GLY A 318 3.39 2.03 -18.09
CA GLY A 318 3.57 3.06 -19.11
C GLY A 318 2.47 3.09 -20.17
N ILE A 319 1.31 2.47 -19.88
CA ILE A 319 0.14 2.45 -20.77
C ILE A 319 -0.70 3.71 -20.57
N SER A 320 -1.14 4.34 -21.66
CA SER A 320 -2.03 5.49 -21.58
C SER A 320 -3.36 5.14 -20.90
N PRO A 321 -3.80 5.92 -19.89
CA PRO A 321 -5.08 5.70 -19.24
C PRO A 321 -6.28 6.27 -20.00
N ALA A 322 -6.13 6.67 -21.27
CA ALA A 322 -7.17 7.30 -22.09
C ALA A 322 -8.48 6.49 -22.10
N SER A 323 -8.37 5.17 -22.22
CA SER A 323 -9.53 4.28 -22.23
C SER A 323 -10.26 4.19 -20.88
N LEU A 324 -9.62 4.63 -19.79
CA LEU A 324 -10.21 4.61 -18.45
C LEU A 324 -10.99 5.90 -18.13
N VAL A 325 -10.65 7.04 -18.76
CA VAL A 325 -11.31 8.33 -18.51
C VAL A 325 -12.38 8.68 -19.50
N HIS A 326 -12.53 7.90 -20.56
CA HIS A 326 -13.57 8.04 -21.57
C HIS A 326 -14.44 6.78 -21.65
N ALA A 327 -15.76 6.96 -21.75
CA ALA A 327 -16.66 5.84 -21.93
C ALA A 327 -16.27 5.01 -23.19
N PRO A 328 -16.30 3.69 -23.11
CA PRO A 328 -16.93 2.82 -22.11
C PRO A 328 -16.05 2.44 -20.88
N TYR A 329 -15.01 3.19 -20.55
CA TYR A 329 -14.13 2.99 -19.40
C TYR A 329 -13.44 1.61 -19.34
N THR A 330 -13.05 1.09 -20.50
CA THR A 330 -12.51 -0.26 -20.62
C THR A 330 -10.98 -0.25 -20.42
N PRO A 331 -10.42 -1.13 -19.58
CA PRO A 331 -8.97 -1.22 -19.42
C PRO A 331 -8.30 -1.71 -20.71
N ALA A 332 -7.10 -1.21 -21.02
CA ALA A 332 -6.30 -1.69 -22.14
C ALA A 332 -5.83 -3.13 -21.93
N ILE A 333 -5.61 -3.52 -20.67
CA ILE A 333 -5.22 -4.87 -20.25
C ILE A 333 -6.02 -5.25 -19.02
N SER A 334 -6.73 -6.38 -19.09
CA SER A 334 -7.50 -6.94 -17.97
C SER A 334 -6.98 -8.29 -17.48
N GLN A 335 -6.27 -9.07 -18.33
CA GLN A 335 -5.74 -10.38 -17.92
C GLN A 335 -4.52 -10.26 -16.99
N SER A 336 -4.21 -11.37 -16.29
CA SER A 336 -2.94 -11.53 -15.59
C SER A 336 -1.76 -11.44 -16.54
N LEU A 337 -0.65 -10.92 -16.04
CA LEU A 337 0.59 -10.80 -16.81
C LEU A 337 1.75 -11.41 -16.02
N THR A 338 2.62 -12.14 -16.74
CA THR A 338 3.96 -12.49 -16.27
C THR A 338 4.97 -11.80 -17.18
N LEU A 339 5.72 -10.85 -16.63
CA LEU A 339 6.60 -9.95 -17.38
C LEU A 339 8.02 -10.05 -16.85
N ARG A 340 9.02 -9.73 -17.66
CA ARG A 340 10.40 -9.59 -17.20
C ARG A 340 10.55 -8.28 -16.42
N ALA A 341 10.99 -8.34 -15.17
CA ALA A 341 11.07 -7.18 -14.28
C ALA A 341 11.97 -6.05 -14.81
N ALA A 342 13.08 -6.41 -15.45
CA ALA A 342 14.05 -5.46 -16.01
C ALA A 342 13.45 -4.58 -17.12
N ASP A 343 12.49 -5.08 -17.90
CA ASP A 343 11.84 -4.35 -19.00
C ASP A 343 10.95 -3.21 -18.45
N TYR A 344 10.56 -3.30 -17.19
CA TYR A 344 9.72 -2.32 -16.48
C TYR A 344 10.51 -1.57 -15.39
N GLY A 345 11.84 -1.53 -15.49
CA GLY A 345 12.69 -0.75 -14.59
C GLY A 345 12.70 -1.22 -13.14
N ILE A 346 12.33 -2.47 -12.87
CA ILE A 346 12.40 -3.09 -11.53
C ILE A 346 13.69 -3.88 -11.42
N HIS A 347 14.50 -3.49 -10.44
CA HIS A 347 15.85 -4.01 -10.24
C HIS A 347 15.81 -5.16 -9.23
N ILE A 348 15.72 -6.37 -9.76
CA ILE A 348 15.78 -7.64 -9.01
C ILE A 348 16.71 -8.59 -9.78
N HIS A 349 16.65 -9.90 -9.52
CA HIS A 349 17.41 -10.88 -10.30
C HIS A 349 17.25 -10.62 -11.82
N GLN A 350 18.33 -10.79 -12.59
CA GLN A 350 18.34 -10.50 -14.04
C GLN A 350 17.25 -11.22 -14.84
N LYS A 351 16.84 -12.41 -14.41
CA LYS A 351 15.70 -13.16 -14.94
C LYS A 351 14.42 -13.01 -14.12
N GLY A 352 14.42 -12.06 -13.18
CA GLY A 352 13.31 -11.85 -12.29
C GLY A 352 12.02 -11.48 -13.01
N GLN A 353 10.91 -11.95 -12.48
CA GLN A 353 9.58 -11.83 -13.07
C GLN A 353 8.67 -10.90 -12.26
N LEU A 354 7.82 -10.16 -12.96
CA LEU A 354 6.68 -9.44 -12.40
C LEU A 354 5.42 -10.25 -12.66
N LEU A 355 4.66 -10.54 -11.62
CA LEU A 355 3.36 -11.21 -11.68
C LEU A 355 2.29 -10.18 -11.37
N LEU A 356 1.47 -9.82 -12.35
CA LEU A 356 0.39 -8.88 -12.20
C LEU A 356 -0.93 -9.64 -12.21
N LEU A 357 -1.75 -9.44 -11.17
CA LEU A 357 -3.08 -10.02 -11.09
C LEU A 357 -4.04 -9.35 -12.10
N PRO A 358 -5.15 -10.00 -12.47
CA PRO A 358 -6.07 -9.45 -13.47
C PRO A 358 -6.81 -8.22 -12.92
N ASN A 359 -7.12 -7.26 -13.79
CA ASN A 359 -8.06 -6.19 -13.49
C ASN A 359 -9.50 -6.67 -13.79
N ILE A 360 -10.44 -6.31 -12.94
CA ILE A 360 -11.87 -6.70 -13.11
C ILE A 360 -12.53 -5.77 -14.13
N ALA A 361 -12.31 -4.45 -13.99
CA ALA A 361 -12.91 -3.42 -14.84
C ALA A 361 -12.07 -2.13 -14.86
N GLY A 362 -12.53 -1.10 -15.52
CA GLY A 362 -11.82 0.18 -15.64
C GLY A 362 -11.48 0.83 -14.30
N TYR A 363 -12.36 0.71 -13.32
CA TYR A 363 -12.18 1.26 -11.98
C TYR A 363 -12.03 0.21 -10.88
N ILE A 364 -12.03 -1.07 -11.23
CA ILE A 364 -11.82 -2.17 -10.27
C ILE A 364 -10.58 -2.94 -10.69
N GLY A 365 -9.51 -2.75 -9.96
CA GLY A 365 -8.19 -3.20 -10.33
C GLY A 365 -7.77 -4.55 -9.78
N ALA A 366 -6.48 -4.82 -9.93
CA ALA A 366 -5.82 -6.02 -9.43
C ALA A 366 -5.73 -6.06 -7.89
N ASP A 367 -5.84 -4.93 -7.19
CA ASP A 367 -6.03 -4.85 -5.74
C ASP A 367 -7.30 -5.59 -5.30
N THR A 368 -8.42 -5.33 -5.96
CA THR A 368 -9.68 -6.03 -5.71
C THR A 368 -9.60 -7.52 -6.07
N SER A 369 -8.90 -7.88 -7.15
CA SER A 369 -8.61 -9.29 -7.46
C SER A 369 -7.73 -9.94 -6.39
N GLY A 370 -6.79 -9.18 -5.81
CA GLY A 370 -6.01 -9.59 -4.64
C GLY A 370 -6.91 -9.83 -3.42
N CYS A 371 -7.85 -8.92 -3.15
CA CYS A 371 -8.83 -9.10 -2.07
C CYS A 371 -9.66 -10.40 -2.28
N LEU A 372 -10.12 -10.65 -3.50
CA LEU A 372 -10.84 -11.87 -3.84
C LEU A 372 -9.96 -13.11 -3.64
N LEU A 373 -8.70 -13.08 -4.06
CA LEU A 373 -7.74 -14.18 -3.87
C LEU A 373 -7.51 -14.47 -2.38
N ALA A 374 -7.45 -13.45 -1.55
CA ALA A 374 -7.27 -13.62 -0.12
C ALA A 374 -8.53 -14.15 0.57
N LEU A 375 -9.71 -13.63 0.22
CA LEU A 375 -10.98 -14.00 0.87
C LEU A 375 -11.62 -15.26 0.31
N ARG A 376 -11.38 -15.60 -0.97
CA ARG A 376 -11.98 -16.71 -1.70
C ARG A 376 -13.51 -16.75 -1.58
N GLN A 377 -14.15 -15.59 -1.80
CA GLN A 377 -15.61 -15.48 -1.86
C GLN A 377 -16.20 -16.39 -2.96
N ASP A 378 -15.43 -16.58 -4.04
CA ASP A 378 -15.73 -17.48 -5.17
C ASP A 378 -15.86 -18.97 -4.79
N LEU A 379 -15.42 -19.37 -3.62
CA LEU A 379 -15.51 -20.75 -3.13
C LEU A 379 -16.47 -20.93 -1.94
N LYS A 380 -17.00 -19.85 -1.37
CA LYS A 380 -17.88 -19.90 -0.19
C LYS A 380 -19.31 -20.24 -0.54
N ASP A 381 -19.97 -20.99 0.32
CA ASP A 381 -21.43 -21.18 0.27
C ASP A 381 -22.16 -19.93 0.79
N GLU A 382 -21.57 -19.26 1.75
CA GLU A 382 -22.10 -18.05 2.40
C GLU A 382 -22.08 -16.87 1.43
N ILE A 383 -23.17 -16.10 1.40
CA ILE A 383 -23.20 -14.83 0.70
C ILE A 383 -22.43 -13.82 1.55
N THR A 384 -21.41 -13.24 0.96
CA THR A 384 -20.52 -12.27 1.62
C THR A 384 -20.44 -10.98 0.84
N LEU A 385 -20.26 -9.86 1.54
CA LEU A 385 -19.98 -8.56 0.98
C LEU A 385 -18.57 -8.14 1.41
N MET A 386 -17.72 -7.74 0.47
CA MET A 386 -16.45 -7.10 0.73
C MET A 386 -16.54 -5.63 0.36
N LEU A 387 -16.05 -4.76 1.24
CA LEU A 387 -15.92 -3.33 1.07
C LEU A 387 -14.44 -2.97 1.29
N ASP A 388 -13.73 -2.56 0.26
CA ASP A 388 -12.38 -1.98 0.38
C ASP A 388 -12.51 -0.46 0.32
N ILE A 389 -12.48 0.15 1.51
CA ILE A 389 -12.79 1.57 1.66
C ILE A 389 -11.50 2.39 1.57
N GLY A 390 -11.37 3.16 0.49
CA GLY A 390 -10.28 4.10 0.21
C GLY A 390 -10.80 5.38 -0.44
N THR A 391 -9.99 6.00 -1.30
CA THR A 391 -10.41 7.14 -2.15
C THR A 391 -11.55 6.74 -3.11
N ASN A 392 -11.48 5.51 -3.64
CA ASN A 392 -12.63 4.79 -4.19
C ASN A 392 -12.96 3.65 -3.22
N THR A 393 -14.20 3.21 -3.24
CA THR A 393 -14.61 2.04 -2.48
C THR A 393 -15.00 0.94 -3.44
N GLU A 394 -14.17 -0.09 -3.50
CA GLU A 394 -14.42 -1.28 -4.26
C GLU A 394 -15.25 -2.27 -3.46
N MET A 395 -16.25 -2.88 -4.11
CA MET A 395 -17.20 -3.78 -3.48
C MET A 395 -17.33 -5.07 -4.27
N ILE A 396 -17.36 -6.22 -3.56
CA ILE A 396 -17.69 -7.53 -4.14
C ILE A 396 -18.80 -8.18 -3.31
N LEU A 397 -19.90 -8.51 -3.97
CA LEU A 397 -21.05 -9.20 -3.35
C LEU A 397 -21.30 -10.55 -4.01
N GLY A 398 -21.47 -11.58 -3.22
CA GLY A 398 -21.94 -12.89 -3.67
C GLY A 398 -21.21 -14.05 -3.00
N ASN A 399 -21.17 -15.17 -3.70
CA ASN A 399 -20.61 -16.44 -3.24
C ASN A 399 -20.21 -17.32 -4.44
N LYS A 400 -19.92 -18.62 -4.23
CA LYS A 400 -19.54 -19.57 -5.29
C LYS A 400 -20.54 -19.70 -6.46
N TYR A 401 -21.77 -19.27 -6.28
CA TYR A 401 -22.81 -19.31 -7.33
C TYR A 401 -22.83 -18.04 -8.20
N GLY A 402 -22.01 -17.08 -7.89
CA GLY A 402 -21.81 -15.86 -8.68
C GLY A 402 -21.43 -14.67 -7.82
N LEU A 403 -20.63 -13.82 -8.39
CA LEU A 403 -20.11 -12.58 -7.80
C LEU A 403 -20.49 -11.39 -8.66
N ALA A 404 -20.74 -10.27 -8.03
CA ALA A 404 -20.85 -8.98 -8.67
C ALA A 404 -19.97 -7.95 -7.97
N ALA A 405 -19.38 -7.04 -8.75
CA ALA A 405 -18.52 -5.98 -8.22
C ALA A 405 -18.93 -4.61 -8.75
N CYS A 406 -18.69 -3.57 -7.97
CA CYS A 406 -18.74 -2.17 -8.39
C CYS A 406 -17.65 -1.37 -7.67
N SER A 407 -17.39 -0.16 -8.17
CA SER A 407 -16.53 0.84 -7.51
C SER A 407 -17.32 2.13 -7.35
N ALA A 408 -17.39 2.63 -6.11
CA ALA A 408 -18.01 3.91 -5.79
C ALA A 408 -16.93 4.98 -5.58
N ALA A 409 -17.10 6.14 -6.24
CA ALA A 409 -16.21 7.28 -6.07
C ALA A 409 -16.55 8.00 -4.75
N SER A 410 -16.18 7.40 -3.61
CA SER A 410 -16.43 7.91 -2.27
C SER A 410 -15.60 9.16 -1.92
N GLY A 411 -14.53 9.40 -2.65
CA GLY A 411 -13.60 10.49 -2.36
C GLY A 411 -12.74 10.22 -1.13
N PRO A 412 -11.70 11.04 -0.88
CA PRO A 412 -10.71 10.80 0.16
C PRO A 412 -11.11 11.35 1.54
N ALA A 413 -12.42 11.56 1.83
CA ALA A 413 -12.87 12.11 3.10
C ALA A 413 -12.42 11.26 4.29
N PHE A 414 -12.61 9.94 4.21
CA PHE A 414 -12.20 9.01 5.26
C PHE A 414 -10.68 8.80 5.33
N GLU A 415 -9.92 9.17 4.31
CA GLU A 415 -8.46 9.27 4.37
C GLU A 415 -8.00 10.62 4.97
N GLY A 416 -8.92 11.49 5.36
CA GLY A 416 -8.68 12.80 5.95
C GLY A 416 -8.25 13.89 4.97
N ALA A 417 -8.26 13.64 3.66
CA ALA A 417 -7.70 14.59 2.69
C ALA A 417 -8.55 15.84 2.47
N LYS A 418 -9.87 15.72 2.44
CA LYS A 418 -10.81 16.84 2.23
C LYS A 418 -11.37 17.44 3.53
N ILE A 419 -11.07 16.84 4.66
CA ILE A 419 -11.52 17.26 5.99
C ILE A 419 -10.53 18.29 6.56
N GLN A 420 -11.02 19.39 7.12
CA GLN A 420 -10.21 20.52 7.57
C GLN A 420 -9.11 20.10 8.56
N CYS A 421 -9.48 19.43 9.65
CA CYS A 421 -8.54 18.86 10.61
C CYS A 421 -8.29 17.36 10.36
N GLY A 422 -8.63 16.83 9.17
CA GLY A 422 -8.41 15.45 8.82
C GLY A 422 -6.92 15.13 8.64
N MET A 423 -6.50 13.94 9.01
CA MET A 423 -5.16 13.40 8.77
C MET A 423 -5.21 11.89 8.64
N ARG A 424 -4.10 11.31 8.19
CA ARG A 424 -3.96 9.86 8.17
C ARG A 424 -3.77 9.27 9.56
N GLY A 425 -3.93 7.96 9.70
CA GLY A 425 -3.65 7.22 10.92
C GLY A 425 -2.16 7.22 11.29
N LEU A 426 -1.65 8.38 11.71
CA LEU A 426 -0.29 8.62 12.17
C LEU A 426 -0.30 8.98 13.66
N PRO A 427 0.85 8.89 14.36
CA PRO A 427 0.93 9.33 15.75
C PRO A 427 0.37 10.75 15.95
N GLY A 428 -0.48 10.92 16.97
CA GLY A 428 -1.20 12.17 17.22
C GLY A 428 -2.53 12.33 16.48
N ALA A 429 -2.89 11.41 15.57
CA ALA A 429 -4.23 11.38 14.98
C ALA A 429 -5.24 10.88 16.01
N ILE A 430 -6.35 11.58 16.17
CA ILE A 430 -7.49 11.12 16.97
C ILE A 430 -8.13 9.96 16.20
N ASP A 431 -8.14 8.77 16.79
CA ASP A 431 -8.61 7.51 16.21
C ASP A 431 -9.96 7.06 16.74
N HIS A 432 -10.32 7.46 17.98
CA HIS A 432 -11.63 7.23 18.55
C HIS A 432 -12.16 8.47 19.27
N VAL A 433 -13.48 8.67 19.18
CA VAL A 433 -14.20 9.74 19.88
C VAL A 433 -15.45 9.15 20.53
N LYS A 434 -15.75 9.57 21.74
CA LYS A 434 -16.95 9.18 22.49
C LYS A 434 -17.52 10.37 23.25
N TYR A 435 -18.85 10.50 23.28
CA TYR A 435 -19.56 11.45 24.12
C TYR A 435 -20.29 10.70 25.23
N GLU A 436 -19.83 10.88 26.48
CA GLU A 436 -20.36 10.17 27.64
C GLU A 436 -20.42 11.10 28.85
N ASP A 437 -21.53 11.06 29.60
CA ASP A 437 -21.76 11.89 30.80
C ASP A 437 -21.55 13.40 30.57
N GLY A 438 -21.96 13.90 29.39
CA GLY A 438 -21.82 15.32 29.03
C GLY A 438 -20.40 15.75 28.67
N LYS A 439 -19.47 14.81 28.48
CA LYS A 439 -18.07 15.08 28.15
C LYS A 439 -17.62 14.36 26.90
N TRP A 440 -16.82 15.05 26.11
CA TRP A 440 -16.11 14.47 24.97
C TRP A 440 -14.84 13.79 25.46
N GLN A 441 -14.66 12.56 25.03
CA GLN A 441 -13.47 11.74 25.26
C GLN A 441 -12.89 11.33 23.92
N TYR A 442 -11.57 11.27 23.81
CA TYR A 442 -10.90 10.81 22.61
C TYR A 442 -9.61 10.07 22.92
N THR A 443 -9.18 9.21 22.01
CA THR A 443 -7.86 8.60 22.02
C THR A 443 -7.05 9.07 20.81
N THR A 444 -5.73 8.96 20.91
CA THR A 444 -4.83 9.30 19.81
C THR A 444 -3.88 8.15 19.53
N ILE A 445 -3.58 7.92 18.27
CA ILE A 445 -2.59 6.93 17.86
C ILE A 445 -1.24 7.26 18.51
N GLY A 446 -0.67 6.29 19.22
CA GLY A 446 0.59 6.43 19.94
C GLY A 446 0.49 7.19 21.26
N GLY A 447 -0.68 7.61 21.71
CA GLY A 447 -0.90 8.35 22.96
C GLY A 447 -0.26 9.75 22.96
N GLU A 448 -0.06 10.33 21.77
CA GLU A 448 0.53 11.67 21.62
C GLU A 448 -0.51 12.76 21.68
N LYS A 449 -0.08 14.02 21.86
CA LYS A 449 -0.99 15.17 21.80
C LYS A 449 -1.71 15.21 20.45
N PRO A 450 -3.01 15.54 20.42
CA PRO A 450 -3.79 15.53 19.20
C PRO A 450 -3.29 16.56 18.17
N VAL A 451 -3.30 16.12 16.90
CA VAL A 451 -2.92 16.90 15.73
C VAL A 451 -4.10 17.08 14.78
N GLY A 452 -4.96 16.07 14.67
CA GLY A 452 -6.10 16.04 13.76
C GLY A 452 -6.91 14.76 13.91
N LEU A 453 -7.88 14.53 13.02
CA LEU A 453 -8.79 13.38 12.98
C LEU A 453 -8.35 12.39 11.89
N CYS A 454 -8.17 11.11 12.19
CA CYS A 454 -8.12 10.11 11.14
C CYS A 454 -9.54 9.61 10.78
N GLY A 455 -9.65 8.73 9.79
CA GLY A 455 -10.95 8.29 9.28
C GLY A 455 -11.87 7.66 10.32
N SER A 456 -11.33 6.82 11.21
CA SER A 456 -12.12 6.21 12.28
C SER A 456 -12.58 7.26 13.30
N GLY A 457 -11.70 8.16 13.73
CA GLY A 457 -12.05 9.26 14.62
C GLY A 457 -13.08 10.23 14.00
N LEU A 458 -13.03 10.44 12.69
CA LEU A 458 -14.03 11.24 11.96
C LEU A 458 -15.40 10.57 11.97
N ILE A 459 -15.48 9.27 11.68
CA ILE A 459 -16.72 8.48 11.71
C ILE A 459 -17.31 8.50 13.12
N ASP A 460 -16.46 8.25 14.14
CA ASP A 460 -16.90 8.29 15.53
C ASP A 460 -17.42 9.68 15.92
N LEU A 461 -16.71 10.75 15.55
CA LEU A 461 -17.12 12.11 15.89
C LEU A 461 -18.48 12.46 15.26
N VAL A 462 -18.70 12.15 13.99
CA VAL A 462 -19.99 12.43 13.32
C VAL A 462 -21.12 11.61 13.94
N ALA A 463 -20.88 10.33 14.24
CA ALA A 463 -21.87 9.48 14.91
C ALA A 463 -22.22 9.95 16.32
N GLU A 464 -21.23 10.44 17.08
CA GLU A 464 -21.43 10.97 18.42
C GLU A 464 -22.10 12.35 18.42
N LEU A 465 -21.87 13.19 17.40
CA LEU A 465 -22.60 14.45 17.21
C LEU A 465 -24.09 14.21 16.92
N LEU A 466 -24.41 13.21 16.09
CA LEU A 466 -25.80 12.77 15.86
C LEU A 466 -26.43 12.27 17.17
N ARG A 467 -25.73 11.44 17.92
CA ARG A 467 -26.22 10.91 19.20
C ARG A 467 -26.43 11.98 20.25
N ALA A 468 -25.58 13.02 20.27
CA ALA A 468 -25.68 14.16 21.18
C ALA A 468 -26.76 15.19 20.77
N GLY A 469 -27.37 15.04 19.57
CA GLY A 469 -28.32 16.01 19.02
C GLY A 469 -27.67 17.35 18.61
N LEU A 470 -26.35 17.34 18.38
CA LEU A 470 -25.58 18.48 17.89
C LEU A 470 -25.41 18.47 16.37
N LEU A 471 -25.79 17.38 15.73
CA LEU A 471 -25.87 17.22 14.28
C LEU A 471 -27.26 16.68 13.95
N GLU A 472 -27.96 17.35 13.03
CA GLU A 472 -29.24 16.86 12.52
C GLU A 472 -29.05 15.78 11.47
N GLU A 473 -30.06 14.96 11.24
CA GLU A 473 -30.06 13.90 10.23
C GLU A 473 -29.84 14.42 8.81
N ASN A 474 -30.27 15.65 8.52
CA ASN A 474 -29.99 16.33 7.25
C ASN A 474 -28.58 16.92 7.13
N GLY A 475 -27.75 16.79 8.17
CA GLY A 475 -26.36 17.23 8.22
C GLY A 475 -26.15 18.66 8.73
N ILE A 476 -27.17 19.31 9.32
CA ILE A 476 -27.00 20.64 9.91
C ILE A 476 -26.35 20.54 11.29
N LEU A 477 -25.23 21.25 11.45
CA LEU A 477 -24.45 21.30 12.70
C LEU A 477 -24.98 22.39 13.63
N HIS A 478 -25.04 22.09 14.94
CA HIS A 478 -25.48 22.99 15.99
C HIS A 478 -24.42 23.20 17.06
N SER A 479 -24.43 24.39 17.69
CA SER A 479 -23.76 24.68 18.95
C SER A 479 -24.82 25.06 19.97
N GLY A 480 -25.22 24.08 20.81
CA GLY A 480 -26.41 24.23 21.65
C GLY A 480 -27.69 24.25 20.82
N GLN A 481 -28.49 25.34 20.90
CA GLN A 481 -29.74 25.49 20.15
C GLN A 481 -29.58 26.31 18.86
N GLU A 482 -28.40 26.83 18.58
CA GLU A 482 -28.14 27.67 17.39
C GLU A 482 -27.36 26.89 16.33
N ARG A 483 -27.63 27.24 15.06
CA ARG A 483 -26.83 26.75 13.94
C ARG A 483 -25.37 27.17 14.10
N SER A 484 -24.42 26.27 13.83
CA SER A 484 -23.00 26.55 13.88
C SER A 484 -22.32 26.06 12.61
N ASP A 485 -21.31 26.80 12.16
CA ASP A 485 -20.46 26.37 11.04
C ASP A 485 -19.31 25.47 11.49
N THR A 486 -19.06 25.35 12.80
CA THR A 486 -17.95 24.59 13.36
C THR A 486 -18.28 23.95 14.70
N PHE A 487 -17.69 22.78 14.96
CA PHE A 487 -17.69 22.10 16.25
C PHE A 487 -16.24 21.88 16.70
N MET A 488 -15.86 22.46 17.86
CA MET A 488 -14.52 22.29 18.46
C MET A 488 -14.48 21.05 19.34
N LEU A 489 -13.68 20.04 18.95
CA LEU A 489 -13.47 18.84 19.76
C LEU A 489 -12.31 19.03 20.75
N VAL A 490 -11.19 19.61 20.30
CA VAL A 490 -9.99 19.83 21.12
C VAL A 490 -9.57 21.29 20.99
N PRO A 491 -9.53 22.03 22.11
CA PRO A 491 -9.11 23.43 22.06
C PRO A 491 -7.60 23.54 21.76
N PRO A 492 -7.14 24.68 21.20
CA PRO A 492 -5.74 24.90 20.79
C PRO A 492 -4.70 24.59 21.86
N GLN A 493 -5.03 24.90 23.13
CA GLN A 493 -4.12 24.74 24.28
C GLN A 493 -3.79 23.26 24.58
N GLU A 494 -4.63 22.34 24.14
CA GLU A 494 -4.48 20.89 24.38
C GLU A 494 -3.78 20.17 23.20
N THR A 495 -3.62 20.85 22.06
CA THR A 495 -3.00 20.28 20.86
C THR A 495 -1.46 20.35 20.91
N VAL A 496 -0.81 19.71 19.94
CA VAL A 496 0.64 19.82 19.71
C VAL A 496 1.08 21.26 19.41
N PHE A 497 0.15 22.12 19.00
CA PHE A 497 0.40 23.51 18.62
C PHE A 497 0.27 24.53 19.77
N ALA A 498 -0.07 24.09 20.98
CA ALA A 498 -0.30 24.94 22.16
C ALA A 498 0.82 25.96 22.48
N GLN A 499 2.06 25.71 22.04
CA GLN A 499 3.19 26.60 22.31
C GLN A 499 3.32 27.77 21.31
N CYS A 500 2.49 27.84 20.26
CA CYS A 500 2.59 28.89 19.26
C CYS A 500 2.09 30.25 19.77
N GLU A 501 1.20 30.27 20.75
CA GLU A 501 0.64 31.53 21.29
C GLU A 501 1.55 32.25 22.29
N GLN A 502 2.43 31.55 23.00
CA GLN A 502 3.27 32.15 24.07
C GLN A 502 4.49 32.91 23.53
N ASN A 503 4.83 32.79 22.25
CA ASN A 503 6.02 33.42 21.67
C ASN A 503 5.71 34.53 20.64
N MET A 504 4.48 35.01 20.54
CA MET A 504 4.17 36.16 19.69
C MET A 504 4.48 37.45 20.43
N SER A 505 5.40 38.26 19.88
CA SER A 505 5.70 39.59 20.36
C SER A 505 4.50 40.54 20.20
N GLU A 506 4.39 41.55 21.05
CA GLU A 506 3.30 42.55 21.01
C GLU A 506 3.17 43.26 19.66
N ASP A 507 4.26 43.36 18.87
CA ASP A 507 4.26 43.92 17.52
C ASP A 507 3.50 43.06 16.49
N ALA A 508 3.51 41.72 16.66
CA ALA A 508 2.79 40.79 15.79
C ALA A 508 1.26 40.82 16.05
N GLN A 509 0.85 41.25 17.23
CA GLN A 509 -0.57 41.42 17.57
C GLN A 509 -1.19 42.66 16.92
N SER A 510 -0.43 43.73 16.69
CA SER A 510 -0.90 44.92 15.99
C SER A 510 -1.05 44.72 14.48
N GLU A 511 -0.14 43.98 13.84
CA GLU A 511 -0.25 43.59 12.43
C GLU A 511 -1.43 42.64 12.16
N LYS A 512 -1.78 41.80 13.15
CA LYS A 512 -2.93 40.89 13.10
C LYS A 512 -4.25 41.66 12.96
N THR A 513 -4.38 42.76 13.67
CA THR A 513 -5.59 43.60 13.66
C THR A 513 -5.77 44.36 12.33
N GLU A 514 -4.68 44.79 11.69
CA GLU A 514 -4.74 45.45 10.38
C GLU A 514 -4.99 44.46 9.23
N CYS A 515 -4.49 43.22 9.29
CA CYS A 515 -4.78 42.18 8.30
C CYS A 515 -6.24 41.71 8.33
N LEU A 516 -6.83 41.57 9.53
CA LEU A 516 -8.24 41.18 9.70
C LEU A 516 -9.19 42.20 9.04
N GLN A 517 -8.90 43.50 9.15
CA GLN A 517 -9.72 44.56 8.53
C GLN A 517 -9.59 44.65 7.01
N ARG A 518 -8.51 44.11 6.39
CA ARG A 518 -8.31 44.05 4.94
C ARG A 518 -8.98 42.86 4.28
N ASN A 519 -9.12 41.73 4.99
CA ASN A 519 -9.66 40.48 4.44
C ASN A 519 -11.20 40.42 4.44
N GLU A 520 -11.90 41.17 5.29
CA GLU A 520 -13.37 41.32 5.23
C GLU A 520 -13.87 41.91 3.91
N LYS A 521 -13.00 42.56 3.12
CA LYS A 521 -13.36 43.20 1.84
C LYS A 521 -13.18 42.32 0.60
N ASN A 522 -12.53 41.16 0.69
CA ASN A 522 -12.16 40.35 -0.49
C ASN A 522 -12.63 38.91 -0.43
N GLY A 523 -13.79 38.56 0.02
CA GLY A 523 -14.58 37.33 -0.23
C GLY A 523 -13.86 36.01 -0.60
N SER A 524 -12.54 35.86 -0.38
CA SER A 524 -11.74 34.69 -0.74
C SER A 524 -11.25 33.95 0.51
N GLY A 525 -11.58 32.69 0.57
CA GLY A 525 -11.34 31.69 1.58
C GLY A 525 -10.30 32.00 2.67
N GLN A 526 -10.77 32.09 3.91
CA GLN A 526 -9.94 32.21 5.10
C GLN A 526 -8.90 31.09 5.18
N SER A 527 -7.62 31.45 5.25
CA SER A 527 -6.55 30.48 5.48
C SER A 527 -6.58 30.02 6.95
N ARG A 528 -6.34 28.74 7.18
CA ARG A 528 -6.28 28.05 8.47
C ARG A 528 -5.35 28.74 9.51
N PHE A 529 -4.62 29.80 9.13
CA PHE A 529 -3.60 30.45 9.94
C PHE A 529 -4.13 31.51 10.89
N GLU A 530 -5.38 31.93 10.75
CA GLU A 530 -5.78 33.16 11.43
C GLU A 530 -6.45 32.96 12.79
N ASN A 531 -6.98 31.77 13.15
CA ASN A 531 -7.67 31.68 14.42
C ASN A 531 -7.62 30.39 15.25
N ASP A 532 -7.25 29.18 14.73
CA ASP A 532 -7.40 27.98 15.56
C ASP A 532 -6.38 26.86 15.27
N CYS A 533 -5.40 26.68 16.16
CA CYS A 533 -4.58 25.47 16.25
C CYS A 533 -5.30 24.30 16.96
N GLY A 534 -6.62 24.32 17.10
CA GLY A 534 -7.46 23.27 17.67
C GLY A 534 -7.81 22.16 16.68
N VAL A 535 -8.44 21.09 17.19
CA VAL A 535 -9.04 20.05 16.33
C VAL A 535 -10.55 20.26 16.32
N TYR A 536 -11.09 20.55 15.14
CA TYR A 536 -12.49 20.88 14.95
C TYR A 536 -13.06 20.27 13.65
N LEU A 537 -14.36 20.21 13.55
CA LEU A 537 -15.12 19.78 12.39
C LEU A 537 -15.96 20.94 11.86
N THR A 538 -16.00 21.13 10.54
CA THR A 538 -16.78 22.20 9.91
C THR A 538 -18.05 21.67 9.26
N GLN A 539 -19.02 22.54 9.01
CA GLN A 539 -20.22 22.20 8.22
C GLN A 539 -19.85 21.65 6.83
N LYS A 540 -18.76 22.15 6.23
CA LYS A 540 -18.24 21.65 4.95
C LYS A 540 -17.71 20.21 5.09
N ASP A 541 -17.02 19.90 6.18
CA ASP A 541 -16.50 18.55 6.43
C ASP A 541 -17.66 17.55 6.58
N ILE A 542 -18.76 17.95 7.23
CA ILE A 542 -19.98 17.13 7.32
C ILE A 542 -20.49 16.81 5.91
N GLY A 543 -20.56 17.80 5.01
CA GLY A 543 -20.95 17.57 3.62
C GLY A 543 -20.04 16.58 2.88
N GLU A 544 -18.72 16.63 3.10
CA GLU A 544 -17.79 15.64 2.52
C GLU A 544 -18.04 14.21 3.06
N VAL A 545 -18.40 14.08 4.35
CA VAL A 545 -18.79 12.78 4.94
C VAL A 545 -20.10 12.29 4.34
N GLN A 546 -21.11 13.15 4.17
CA GLN A 546 -22.39 12.81 3.54
C GLN A 546 -22.18 12.29 2.11
N LEU A 547 -21.39 12.98 1.31
CA LEU A 547 -21.09 12.55 -0.07
C LEU A 547 -20.38 11.19 -0.09
N ALA A 548 -19.37 11.00 0.78
CA ALA A 548 -18.61 9.76 0.82
C ALA A 548 -19.48 8.56 1.24
N LYS A 549 -20.27 8.71 2.32
CA LYS A 549 -21.13 7.63 2.81
C LYS A 549 -22.27 7.32 1.84
N ALA A 550 -22.84 8.33 1.20
CA ALA A 550 -23.93 8.15 0.23
C ALA A 550 -23.48 7.34 -0.98
N ALA A 551 -22.27 7.60 -1.49
CA ALA A 551 -21.69 6.82 -2.60
C ALA A 551 -21.53 5.33 -2.24
N ILE A 552 -21.07 5.03 -1.03
CA ILE A 552 -20.91 3.66 -0.54
C ILE A 552 -22.26 2.98 -0.33
N ALA A 553 -23.19 3.64 0.36
CA ALA A 553 -24.52 3.10 0.64
C ALA A 553 -25.31 2.82 -0.65
N ALA A 554 -25.31 3.76 -1.60
CA ALA A 554 -25.92 3.56 -2.93
C ALA A 554 -25.29 2.39 -3.70
N GLY A 555 -23.96 2.26 -3.64
CA GLY A 555 -23.26 1.12 -4.24
C GLY A 555 -23.68 -0.23 -3.64
N ILE A 556 -23.81 -0.31 -2.32
CA ILE A 556 -24.31 -1.52 -1.62
C ILE A 556 -25.72 -1.86 -2.09
N GLN A 557 -26.65 -0.88 -2.08
CA GLN A 557 -28.03 -1.09 -2.50
C GLN A 557 -28.14 -1.60 -3.94
N LEU A 558 -27.39 -0.99 -4.86
CA LEU A 558 -27.41 -1.38 -6.26
C LEU A 558 -26.80 -2.75 -6.51
N LEU A 559 -25.77 -3.15 -5.77
CA LEU A 559 -25.23 -4.52 -5.83
C LEU A 559 -26.25 -5.54 -5.31
N LEU A 560 -26.91 -5.25 -4.19
CA LEU A 560 -27.98 -6.08 -3.65
C LEU A 560 -29.11 -6.28 -4.67
N LYS A 561 -29.57 -5.19 -5.27
CA LYS A 561 -30.56 -5.19 -6.34
C LYS A 561 -30.09 -5.99 -7.56
N LYS A 562 -28.87 -5.76 -8.03
CA LYS A 562 -28.26 -6.44 -9.18
C LYS A 562 -28.23 -7.95 -9.00
N ARG A 563 -27.91 -8.41 -7.79
CA ARG A 563 -27.85 -9.85 -7.45
C ARG A 563 -29.17 -10.42 -6.95
N SER A 564 -30.21 -9.60 -6.78
CA SER A 564 -31.48 -9.99 -6.15
C SER A 564 -31.25 -10.64 -4.78
N ILE A 565 -30.38 -10.04 -3.96
CA ILE A 565 -30.03 -10.48 -2.62
C ILE A 565 -30.58 -9.48 -1.61
N GLU A 566 -31.25 -9.99 -0.57
CA GLU A 566 -31.70 -9.19 0.57
C GLU A 566 -30.57 -9.04 1.60
N GLU A 567 -30.53 -7.93 2.35
CA GLU A 567 -29.54 -7.68 3.40
C GLU A 567 -29.47 -8.81 4.44
N SER A 568 -30.60 -9.42 4.74
CA SER A 568 -30.72 -10.53 5.68
C SER A 568 -29.95 -11.79 5.25
N GLN A 569 -29.77 -11.98 3.95
CA GLN A 569 -29.09 -13.14 3.37
C GLN A 569 -27.55 -13.03 3.42
N ILE A 570 -27.00 -11.83 3.65
CA ILE A 570 -25.58 -11.65 3.83
C ILE A 570 -25.19 -12.21 5.20
N GLN A 571 -24.20 -13.10 5.23
CA GLN A 571 -23.70 -13.69 6.47
C GLN A 571 -22.46 -12.95 7.01
N THR A 572 -21.59 -12.44 6.13
CA THR A 572 -20.36 -11.77 6.53
C THR A 572 -20.12 -10.54 5.66
N VAL A 573 -19.71 -9.45 6.30
CA VAL A 573 -19.27 -8.20 5.66
C VAL A 573 -17.79 -7.97 5.99
N TYR A 574 -16.93 -8.06 4.98
CA TYR A 574 -15.51 -7.80 5.13
C TYR A 574 -15.23 -6.33 4.90
N LEU A 575 -14.64 -5.66 5.90
CA LEU A 575 -14.14 -4.30 5.77
C LEU A 575 -12.62 -4.33 5.57
N ALA A 576 -12.20 -3.97 4.37
CA ALA A 576 -10.81 -3.82 3.97
C ALA A 576 -10.40 -2.34 3.96
N GLY A 577 -9.11 -2.11 3.73
CA GLY A 577 -8.53 -0.78 3.67
C GLY A 577 -7.81 -0.36 4.95
N GLY A 578 -7.04 0.71 4.86
CA GLY A 578 -6.08 1.10 5.90
C GLY A 578 -6.71 1.51 7.25
N PHE A 579 -7.98 1.93 7.28
CA PHE A 579 -8.68 2.33 8.51
C PHE A 579 -9.76 1.33 8.94
N GLY A 580 -10.09 0.33 8.12
CA GLY A 580 -11.12 -0.68 8.43
C GLY A 580 -10.91 -1.39 9.78
N ASN A 581 -9.68 -1.56 10.23
CA ASN A 581 -9.37 -2.20 11.51
C ASN A 581 -9.69 -1.36 12.75
N TYR A 582 -9.92 -0.06 12.60
CA TYR A 582 -10.19 0.87 13.70
C TYR A 582 -11.61 1.43 13.67
N MET A 583 -12.36 1.16 12.60
CA MET A 583 -13.71 1.68 12.42
C MET A 583 -14.71 0.92 13.30
N SER A 584 -15.53 1.66 14.08
CA SER A 584 -16.68 1.09 14.78
C SER A 584 -17.79 0.78 13.79
N ALA A 585 -18.21 -0.49 13.73
CA ALA A 585 -19.34 -0.92 12.88
C ALA A 585 -20.64 -0.24 13.30
N GLU A 586 -20.85 -0.04 14.60
CA GLU A 586 -22.00 0.67 15.15
C GLU A 586 -22.04 2.13 14.70
N ASN A 587 -20.89 2.83 14.74
CA ASN A 587 -20.81 4.22 14.31
C ASN A 587 -20.90 4.35 12.79
N ALA A 588 -20.33 3.41 12.04
CA ALA A 588 -20.51 3.34 10.59
C ALA A 588 -21.98 3.15 10.18
N ALA A 589 -22.71 2.28 10.89
CA ALA A 589 -24.14 2.12 10.66
C ALA A 589 -24.93 3.37 11.07
N ARG A 590 -24.61 4.01 12.20
CA ARG A 590 -25.27 5.21 12.69
C ARG A 590 -25.19 6.38 11.70
N ILE A 591 -24.06 6.55 11.02
CA ILE A 591 -23.94 7.58 9.97
C ILE A 591 -24.52 7.12 8.62
N GLY A 592 -25.05 5.90 8.52
CA GLY A 592 -25.61 5.35 7.30
C GLY A 592 -24.58 4.90 6.25
N LEU A 593 -23.32 4.68 6.64
CA LEU A 593 -22.29 4.14 5.75
C LEU A 593 -22.57 2.69 5.36
N ILE A 594 -23.05 1.90 6.32
CA ILE A 594 -23.49 0.50 6.13
C ILE A 594 -24.86 0.30 6.77
N PRO A 595 -25.68 -0.67 6.32
CA PRO A 595 -26.91 -1.08 6.98
C PRO A 595 -26.72 -1.48 8.45
N GLU A 596 -27.66 -1.17 9.33
CA GLU A 596 -27.65 -1.59 10.72
C GLU A 596 -27.64 -3.14 10.85
N SER A 597 -28.31 -3.81 9.92
CA SER A 597 -28.36 -5.29 9.82
C SER A 597 -26.98 -5.92 9.63
N PHE A 598 -25.95 -5.14 9.22
CA PHE A 598 -24.58 -5.60 9.00
C PHE A 598 -23.68 -5.51 10.24
N VAL A 599 -24.01 -4.70 11.23
CA VAL A 599 -23.16 -4.40 12.39
C VAL A 599 -22.56 -5.69 13.02
N LYS A 600 -23.40 -6.68 13.27
CA LYS A 600 -22.96 -7.96 13.87
C LYS A 600 -22.25 -8.92 12.90
N LYS A 601 -22.23 -8.59 11.62
CA LYS A 601 -21.66 -9.42 10.54
C LYS A 601 -20.31 -8.89 10.04
N VAL A 602 -19.92 -7.69 10.51
CA VAL A 602 -18.67 -7.02 10.11
C VAL A 602 -17.45 -7.77 10.63
N GLN A 603 -16.49 -7.98 9.74
CA GLN A 603 -15.14 -8.48 10.03
C GLN A 603 -14.12 -7.54 9.38
N CYS A 604 -13.31 -6.91 10.21
CA CYS A 604 -12.20 -6.07 9.72
C CYS A 604 -11.04 -6.96 9.26
N VAL A 605 -10.55 -6.74 8.05
CA VAL A 605 -9.54 -7.60 7.40
C VAL A 605 -8.24 -6.86 7.04
N GLY A 606 -8.17 -5.54 7.25
CA GLY A 606 -6.98 -4.74 7.02
C GLY A 606 -6.56 -4.66 5.55
N ASN A 607 -5.25 -4.62 5.28
CA ASN A 607 -4.73 -4.60 3.90
C ASN A 607 -4.79 -5.97 3.26
N ILE A 608 -5.98 -6.35 2.81
CA ILE A 608 -6.23 -7.66 2.21
C ILE A 608 -5.75 -7.74 0.76
N ALA A 609 -5.62 -6.62 0.05
CA ALA A 609 -5.03 -6.57 -1.28
C ALA A 609 -3.57 -7.02 -1.25
N GLY A 610 -2.80 -6.51 -0.29
CA GLY A 610 -1.42 -6.96 -0.05
C GLY A 610 -1.32 -8.43 0.36
N GLU A 611 -2.29 -8.95 1.13
CA GLU A 611 -2.37 -10.39 1.43
C GLU A 611 -2.57 -11.21 0.16
N GLY A 612 -3.49 -10.79 -0.72
CA GLY A 612 -3.70 -11.43 -2.02
C GLY A 612 -2.45 -11.41 -2.90
N ALA A 613 -1.71 -10.30 -2.91
CA ALA A 613 -0.43 -10.22 -3.61
C ALA A 613 0.59 -11.24 -3.08
N LYS A 614 0.65 -11.46 -1.75
CA LYS A 614 1.49 -12.53 -1.17
C LYS A 614 1.02 -13.90 -1.60
N ILE A 615 -0.29 -14.19 -1.52
CA ILE A 615 -0.86 -15.48 -1.90
C ILE A 615 -0.58 -15.81 -3.37
N ALA A 616 -0.59 -14.82 -4.26
CA ALA A 616 -0.25 -15.01 -5.67
C ALA A 616 1.16 -15.59 -5.90
N LEU A 617 2.09 -15.32 -4.98
CA LEU A 617 3.44 -15.91 -4.97
C LEU A 617 3.46 -17.28 -4.31
N LEU A 618 2.63 -17.49 -3.29
CA LEU A 618 2.63 -18.70 -2.47
C LEU A 618 1.91 -19.88 -3.14
N ASN A 619 0.94 -19.60 -4.02
CA ASN A 619 0.15 -20.63 -4.67
C ASN A 619 -0.25 -20.25 -6.10
N LYS A 620 0.45 -20.85 -7.08
CA LYS A 620 0.21 -20.60 -8.51
C LYS A 620 -1.18 -21.07 -8.95
N ASN A 621 -1.70 -22.16 -8.39
CA ASN A 621 -2.99 -22.70 -8.78
C ASN A 621 -4.13 -21.78 -8.36
N GLU A 622 -4.12 -21.30 -7.11
CA GLU A 622 -5.11 -20.33 -6.64
C GLU A 622 -5.03 -19.00 -7.44
N ARG A 623 -3.83 -18.56 -7.81
CA ARG A 623 -3.65 -17.40 -8.69
C ARG A 623 -4.33 -17.60 -10.06
N HIS A 624 -4.21 -18.78 -10.67
CA HIS A 624 -4.88 -19.08 -11.94
C HIS A 624 -6.40 -19.25 -11.78
N GLU A 625 -6.86 -19.81 -10.66
CA GLU A 625 -8.30 -19.94 -10.37
C GLU A 625 -9.00 -18.58 -10.28
N ILE A 626 -8.32 -17.57 -9.72
CA ILE A 626 -8.85 -16.20 -9.63
C ILE A 626 -9.09 -15.58 -10.99
N GLU A 627 -8.29 -15.90 -12.02
CA GLU A 627 -8.53 -15.42 -13.37
C GLU A 627 -9.90 -15.85 -13.90
N ASN A 628 -10.30 -17.07 -13.61
CA ASN A 628 -11.63 -17.58 -13.98
C ASN A 628 -12.74 -16.91 -13.16
N ALA A 629 -12.53 -16.73 -11.86
CA ALA A 629 -13.50 -16.06 -11.00
C ALA A 629 -13.72 -14.59 -11.43
N VAL A 630 -12.64 -13.86 -11.74
CA VAL A 630 -12.69 -12.49 -12.24
C VAL A 630 -13.38 -12.42 -13.61
N ARG A 631 -13.06 -13.34 -14.53
CA ARG A 631 -13.66 -13.38 -15.87
C ARG A 631 -15.17 -13.63 -15.85
N ASN A 632 -15.66 -14.38 -14.86
CA ASN A 632 -17.07 -14.72 -14.69
C ASN A 632 -17.81 -13.75 -13.74
N MET A 633 -17.12 -12.78 -13.16
CA MET A 633 -17.72 -11.80 -12.24
C MET A 633 -18.56 -10.80 -13.03
N GLU A 634 -19.78 -10.54 -12.53
CA GLU A 634 -20.59 -9.45 -13.05
C GLU A 634 -20.02 -8.11 -12.60
N PHE A 635 -20.01 -7.13 -13.49
CA PHE A 635 -19.59 -5.78 -13.17
C PHE A 635 -20.77 -4.81 -13.30
N LEU A 636 -20.91 -3.92 -12.31
CA LEU A 636 -21.87 -2.84 -12.30
C LEU A 636 -21.12 -1.50 -12.37
N GLU A 637 -21.20 -0.83 -13.54
CA GLU A 637 -20.68 0.52 -13.71
C GLU A 637 -21.66 1.53 -13.13
N LEU A 638 -21.37 2.03 -11.93
CA LEU A 638 -22.25 2.96 -11.22
C LEU A 638 -22.47 4.26 -11.98
N ALA A 639 -21.43 4.79 -12.65
CA ALA A 639 -21.54 6.01 -13.44
C ALA A 639 -22.50 5.89 -14.64
N ALA A 640 -22.72 4.66 -15.14
CA ALA A 640 -23.64 4.37 -16.23
C ALA A 640 -25.00 3.84 -15.75
N CYS A 641 -25.18 3.66 -14.43
CA CYS A 641 -26.42 3.17 -13.84
C CYS A 641 -27.41 4.33 -13.64
N PRO A 642 -28.55 4.35 -14.34
CA PRO A 642 -29.52 5.46 -14.22
C PRO A 642 -30.04 5.65 -12.79
N GLU A 643 -30.16 4.58 -12.03
CA GLU A 643 -30.70 4.56 -10.68
C GLU A 643 -29.70 5.04 -9.62
N PHE A 644 -28.41 5.13 -9.98
CA PHE A 644 -27.36 5.49 -9.01
C PHE A 644 -27.58 6.88 -8.43
N GLN A 645 -28.00 7.84 -9.27
CA GLN A 645 -28.19 9.21 -8.84
C GLN A 645 -29.33 9.35 -7.84
N ASP A 646 -30.44 8.65 -8.06
CA ASP A 646 -31.57 8.63 -7.15
C ASP A 646 -31.19 7.99 -5.81
N CYS A 647 -30.61 6.79 -5.84
CA CYS A 647 -30.09 6.13 -4.64
C CYS A 647 -29.07 6.99 -3.88
N PHE A 648 -28.18 7.67 -4.61
CA PHE A 648 -27.16 8.53 -3.98
C PHE A 648 -27.79 9.74 -3.26
N VAL A 649 -28.80 10.37 -3.87
CA VAL A 649 -29.50 11.50 -3.25
C VAL A 649 -30.29 11.05 -2.03
N ASP A 650 -30.97 9.91 -2.10
CA ASP A 650 -31.70 9.32 -0.98
C ASP A 650 -30.79 9.00 0.22
N GLU A 651 -29.54 8.67 -0.06
CA GLU A 651 -28.54 8.33 0.97
C GLU A 651 -27.73 9.53 1.47
N LEU A 652 -28.00 10.79 1.07
CA LEU A 652 -27.24 11.96 1.55
C LEU A 652 -27.50 12.27 3.02
N GLY A 653 -28.73 12.07 3.51
CA GLY A 653 -29.07 12.23 4.93
C GLY A 653 -28.40 11.17 5.81
N PHE A 654 -28.35 11.42 7.10
CA PHE A 654 -27.91 10.43 8.10
C PHE A 654 -29.08 9.57 8.61
N GLU A 655 -30.30 9.85 8.14
CA GLU A 655 -31.51 9.04 8.40
C GLU A 655 -31.39 7.66 7.74
N ARG A 656 -31.87 6.64 8.45
CA ARG A 656 -32.28 5.35 7.88
C ARG A 656 -33.56 4.85 8.50
#